data_fb83a9a825dad65adbab37e6e48753d6
#
_entry.id   fb83a9a825dad65adbab37e6e48753d6
#
_cell.length_a   1.000
_cell.length_b   1.000
_cell.length_c   1.000
_cell.angle_alpha   90.00
_cell.angle_beta   90.00
_cell.angle_gamma   90.00
#
_symmetry.space_group_name_H-M   'P 1'
#
loop_
_entity.id
_entity.type
_entity.pdbx_description
1 polymer ?
#
loop_
_entity_poly.entity_id
_entity_poly.type
_entity_poly.pdbx_seq_one_letter_code
_entity_poly.pdbx_strand_id
1 'polypeptide(L)'
;MKATSKVTPIASLSQADGLKLNGKMPFCELLSVCVDGETLGEDRYKIEEDGDDTLMTVSGLPDASFTLEVVTKFKPQDNTELSGLYKSSGTFCTQCEAEGFRSITFYPDRPDVMSIFTTKMTADKTKYPVLLSNGNLVKSEELEGNLHSATWNDPWRKPCYLFALVAGDLAVVEDTFKTMSGRNVALKIYAQHKNIDRCDFAMASLKRAMKWDEERFGLEYDLDLFNIVAVDDFNMGAMENKSLNIFNSRLVLASEESATDATFERIEGVIGHEYFHNYTGNRVTCRDWFQLSLKEGLTVFRDHEFTSDLHSRAVKRIADVRYLRAAQFAEDASPLAHPVRPEAYQKIDNFYTLTVYEKGSELIRMYHTLLGKEGFRKGMDLYFERHDGQAVTTEDFFQAMSDANSTNIEKLKRWYSQAGTPALNADGVYDESAKTYSLTLTQTLPQTNDVKGAAEGKLPQLIPVSVGLIGEDGKDMVLDGEIKCEGDSEATLDESKTTAVCRLTEFKQTFTFTNITSKPVPSILRGFSAPVKLTITPELTTDELLFLLANDSDEFNRWEAAQKIATSILIRLCKKHNDDESLAIEDVDVTSDPSWAKYSAACQGIIKDAAANKLDRAWVEEALSFPGTSQLIQDLAPGVNPVNTYRVCKAFARAFAREARSDLEAAVAVCDKEADGLKYDVDGPQVSRRALRGYALRMLGTIGGDDVSASMLSAYKNAKNMTDTVSALSGLCGHKDYATAKKDAFDDFLQKWKDDNNVSCTWLRMVAGEAGKGGSDAVTEMKELMATEVYDAKNPNKFYSLIGGFAGGNVEGFHAADGSGYEFVADVLLSTDAINPQASSRMAAPFTKWRLYDEKRQGLIKGQLERLLAQKLSPNLYEIISKAHKG
;
A
#
# COMPACT_ATOMS: atom_id res chain seq x y z
N MET A 1 0.28 30.01 18.64
CA MET A 1 -0.04 30.25 17.22
C MET A 1 -0.88 31.48 17.09
N LYS A 2 -0.64 32.34 16.10
CA LYS A 2 -1.52 33.44 15.69
C LYS A 2 -1.83 33.22 14.23
N ALA A 3 -3.08 32.96 13.90
CA ALA A 3 -3.58 32.80 12.54
C ALA A 3 -4.36 34.06 12.15
N THR A 4 -4.02 34.65 11.02
CA THR A 4 -4.71 35.84 10.47
C THR A 4 -5.21 35.46 9.09
N SER A 5 -6.53 35.42 8.91
CA SER A 5 -7.21 35.01 7.67
C SER A 5 -7.96 36.19 7.09
N LYS A 6 -7.71 36.52 5.82
CA LYS A 6 -8.60 37.39 5.06
C LYS A 6 -9.74 36.54 4.50
N VAL A 7 -10.92 36.72 5.06
CA VAL A 7 -12.13 36.00 4.70
C VAL A 7 -12.94 36.79 3.69
N THR A 8 -13.30 36.19 2.58
CA THR A 8 -14.21 36.77 1.58
C THR A 8 -15.43 35.88 1.49
N PRO A 9 -16.56 36.22 2.09
CA PRO A 9 -17.77 35.42 2.02
C PRO A 9 -18.29 35.29 0.59
N ILE A 10 -18.70 34.07 0.22
CA ILE A 10 -19.35 33.79 -1.07
C ILE A 10 -20.88 33.78 -0.95
N ALA A 11 -21.39 33.84 0.29
CA ALA A 11 -22.82 33.94 0.64
C ALA A 11 -22.95 34.87 1.87
N SER A 12 -24.14 35.37 2.11
CA SER A 12 -24.39 36.27 3.25
C SER A 12 -24.17 35.54 4.58
N LEU A 13 -23.19 35.97 5.36
CA LEU A 13 -22.91 35.50 6.71
C LEU A 13 -23.88 36.10 7.75
N SER A 14 -24.47 37.26 7.45
CA SER A 14 -25.48 37.90 8.30
C SER A 14 -26.82 37.15 8.30
N GLN A 15 -27.09 36.35 7.25
CA GLN A 15 -28.28 35.50 7.10
C GLN A 15 -27.99 34.04 7.48
N ALA A 16 -26.71 33.65 7.65
CA ALA A 16 -26.31 32.33 8.10
C ALA A 16 -26.19 32.26 9.63
N ASP A 17 -26.11 31.04 10.17
CA ASP A 17 -25.90 30.81 11.61
C ASP A 17 -24.51 31.24 12.11
N GLY A 18 -23.69 31.89 11.28
CA GLY A 18 -22.33 32.35 11.55
C GLY A 18 -21.26 31.58 10.80
N LEU A 19 -20.00 31.96 11.00
CA LEU A 19 -18.84 31.25 10.46
C LEU A 19 -18.43 30.12 11.40
N LYS A 20 -18.40 28.89 10.86
CA LYS A 20 -18.00 27.67 11.60
C LYS A 20 -16.52 27.42 11.44
N LEU A 21 -15.81 27.21 12.54
CA LEU A 21 -14.39 26.91 12.60
C LEU A 21 -14.18 25.67 13.44
N ASN A 22 -13.46 24.67 12.89
CA ASN A 22 -13.08 23.46 13.62
C ASN A 22 -11.86 23.73 14.51
N GLY A 23 -11.85 23.13 15.70
CA GLY A 23 -10.76 23.18 16.67
C GLY A 23 -10.64 21.88 17.45
N LYS A 24 -9.67 21.78 18.36
CA LYS A 24 -9.48 20.60 19.23
C LYS A 24 -9.16 21.04 20.65
N MET A 25 -10.19 21.35 21.44
CA MET A 25 -10.01 21.66 22.87
C MET A 25 -10.12 20.38 23.72
N PRO A 26 -9.44 20.29 24.88
CA PRO A 26 -8.60 21.34 25.49
C PRO A 26 -7.16 21.41 24.96
N PHE A 27 -6.76 20.54 24.02
CA PHE A 27 -5.37 20.49 23.52
C PHE A 27 -4.95 21.85 22.92
N CYS A 28 -5.80 22.46 22.09
CA CYS A 28 -5.60 23.76 21.46
C CYS A 28 -6.40 24.84 22.21
N GLU A 29 -5.81 25.45 23.25
CA GLU A 29 -6.41 26.52 24.07
C GLU A 29 -6.64 27.78 23.24
N LEU A 30 -7.88 28.28 23.16
CA LEU A 30 -8.22 29.55 22.53
C LEU A 30 -7.88 30.72 23.46
N LEU A 31 -7.08 31.66 22.99
CA LEU A 31 -6.69 32.86 23.75
C LEU A 31 -7.47 34.10 23.34
N SER A 32 -7.71 34.29 22.02
CA SER A 32 -8.50 35.44 21.54
C SER A 32 -9.01 35.19 20.11
N VAL A 33 -10.12 35.84 19.79
CA VAL A 33 -10.69 35.96 18.45
C VAL A 33 -10.88 37.45 18.17
N CYS A 34 -10.37 37.94 17.01
CA CYS A 34 -10.54 39.34 16.59
C CYS A 34 -11.08 39.40 15.16
N VAL A 35 -11.95 40.36 14.90
CA VAL A 35 -12.46 40.69 13.55
C VAL A 35 -12.12 42.14 13.24
N ASP A 36 -11.42 42.37 12.12
CA ASP A 36 -10.93 43.69 11.67
C ASP A 36 -10.17 44.44 12.77
N GLY A 37 -9.44 43.73 13.63
CA GLY A 37 -8.64 44.28 14.71
C GLY A 37 -9.41 44.51 16.02
N GLU A 38 -10.73 44.26 16.06
CA GLU A 38 -11.55 44.30 17.26
C GLU A 38 -11.65 42.93 17.91
N THR A 39 -11.26 42.83 19.19
CA THR A 39 -11.40 41.57 19.97
C THR A 39 -12.87 41.32 20.28
N LEU A 40 -13.35 40.14 19.95
CA LEU A 40 -14.70 39.73 20.20
C LEU A 40 -14.93 39.34 21.66
N GLY A 41 -16.06 39.74 22.25
CA GLY A 41 -16.55 39.24 23.50
C GLY A 41 -17.07 37.78 23.34
N GLU A 42 -17.20 37.09 24.48
CA GLU A 42 -17.67 35.69 24.50
C GLU A 42 -19.13 35.54 24.01
N ASP A 43 -19.90 36.62 23.96
CA ASP A 43 -21.25 36.68 23.41
C ASP A 43 -21.28 36.62 21.87
N ARG A 44 -20.16 36.84 21.22
CA ARG A 44 -20.00 36.90 19.76
C ARG A 44 -19.58 35.58 19.13
N TYR A 45 -19.18 34.60 19.93
CA TYR A 45 -18.87 33.26 19.46
C TYR A 45 -19.35 32.20 20.46
N LYS A 46 -19.72 31.04 19.92
CA LYS A 46 -20.14 29.87 20.69
C LYS A 46 -19.19 28.72 20.42
N ILE A 47 -18.77 28.02 21.47
CA ILE A 47 -17.91 26.83 21.39
C ILE A 47 -18.75 25.63 21.85
N GLU A 48 -18.76 24.58 21.03
CA GLU A 48 -19.52 23.34 21.30
C GLU A 48 -18.62 22.14 21.07
N GLU A 49 -18.88 21.05 21.79
CA GLU A 49 -18.27 19.74 21.48
C GLU A 49 -18.83 19.20 20.17
N ASP A 50 -17.95 18.64 19.32
CA ASP A 50 -18.28 18.01 18.05
C ASP A 50 -17.55 16.66 17.97
N GLY A 51 -18.13 15.64 18.60
CA GLY A 51 -17.43 14.36 18.82
C GLY A 51 -16.21 14.53 19.72
N ASP A 52 -15.03 14.19 19.20
CA ASP A 52 -13.73 14.42 19.89
C ASP A 52 -13.13 15.79 19.58
N ASP A 53 -13.74 16.57 18.70
CA ASP A 53 -13.29 17.87 18.26
C ASP A 53 -14.15 18.99 18.87
N THR A 54 -13.91 20.20 18.45
CA THR A 54 -14.61 21.39 18.93
C THR A 54 -15.06 22.22 17.73
N LEU A 55 -16.29 22.69 17.75
CA LEU A 55 -16.82 23.61 16.76
C LEU A 55 -17.01 24.99 17.38
N MET A 56 -16.33 26.01 16.83
CA MET A 56 -16.56 27.41 17.17
C MET A 56 -17.42 28.06 16.09
N THR A 57 -18.54 28.65 16.47
CA THR A 57 -19.42 29.43 15.59
C THR A 57 -19.29 30.92 15.93
N VAL A 58 -18.78 31.72 14.99
CA VAL A 58 -18.60 33.17 15.15
C VAL A 58 -19.78 33.89 14.48
N SER A 59 -20.51 34.72 15.24
CA SER A 59 -21.71 35.41 14.81
C SER A 59 -21.51 36.91 14.56
N GLY A 60 -22.44 37.54 13.87
CA GLY A 60 -22.46 39.00 13.64
C GLY A 60 -21.32 39.47 12.76
N LEU A 61 -20.90 38.63 11.82
CA LEU A 61 -19.84 38.92 10.85
C LEU A 61 -20.35 39.76 9.68
N PRO A 62 -19.49 40.61 9.08
CA PRO A 62 -19.90 41.38 7.90
C PRO A 62 -20.07 40.49 6.66
N ASP A 63 -20.92 40.89 5.73
CA ASP A 63 -21.07 40.25 4.42
C ASP A 63 -19.97 40.66 3.45
N ALA A 64 -19.24 41.73 3.75
CA ALA A 64 -18.05 42.15 3.01
C ALA A 64 -16.80 41.36 3.48
N SER A 65 -15.74 41.41 2.72
CA SER A 65 -14.45 40.83 3.13
C SER A 65 -13.95 41.44 4.44
N PHE A 66 -13.50 40.60 5.36
CA PHE A 66 -12.97 41.02 6.67
C PHE A 66 -11.71 40.21 7.03
N THR A 67 -11.01 40.67 8.05
CA THR A 67 -9.86 39.98 8.63
C THR A 67 -10.28 39.25 9.92
N LEU A 68 -10.10 37.93 9.95
CA LEU A 68 -10.29 37.12 11.15
C LEU A 68 -8.91 36.79 11.72
N GLU A 69 -8.71 37.07 12.99
CA GLU A 69 -7.52 36.69 13.76
C GLU A 69 -7.88 35.74 14.90
N VAL A 70 -7.21 34.61 14.97
CA VAL A 70 -7.37 33.61 16.05
C VAL A 70 -6.02 33.37 16.69
N VAL A 71 -5.94 33.48 18.01
CA VAL A 71 -4.72 33.19 18.78
C VAL A 71 -4.96 31.96 19.65
N THR A 72 -4.09 30.99 19.50
CA THR A 72 -4.15 29.71 20.23
C THR A 72 -2.85 29.40 20.94
N LYS A 73 -2.92 28.56 21.96
CA LYS A 73 -1.77 28.06 22.73
C LYS A 73 -1.90 26.56 22.94
N PHE A 74 -0.81 25.82 22.75
CA PHE A 74 -0.77 24.37 22.96
C PHE A 74 0.67 23.91 23.18
N LYS A 75 0.83 22.63 23.57
CA LYS A 75 2.11 21.97 23.83
C LYS A 75 2.35 20.84 22.85
N PRO A 76 2.94 21.10 21.69
CA PRO A 76 3.12 20.07 20.65
C PRO A 76 4.03 18.91 21.08
N GLN A 77 4.93 19.11 22.06
CA GLN A 77 5.76 18.05 22.61
C GLN A 77 4.99 16.98 23.43
N ASP A 78 3.77 17.30 23.86
CA ASP A 78 2.89 16.38 24.62
C ASP A 78 1.93 15.62 23.68
N ASN A 79 1.96 15.91 22.38
CA ASN A 79 1.12 15.29 21.36
C ASN A 79 1.65 13.91 20.97
N THR A 80 0.99 12.84 21.41
CA THR A 80 1.32 11.45 21.09
C THR A 80 0.47 10.86 19.96
N GLU A 81 -0.60 11.55 19.54
CA GLU A 81 -1.43 11.11 18.42
C GLU A 81 -0.71 11.26 17.07
N LEU A 82 0.35 12.10 17.00
CA LEU A 82 1.13 12.42 15.80
C LEU A 82 0.25 13.00 14.67
N SER A 83 -0.75 13.80 15.05
CA SER A 83 -1.66 14.55 14.19
C SER A 83 -1.61 16.03 14.56
N GLY A 84 -1.61 16.96 13.58
CA GLY A 84 -1.33 18.36 13.80
C GLY A 84 0.16 18.62 14.01
N LEU A 85 0.53 19.53 14.91
CA LEU A 85 1.93 19.81 15.26
C LEU A 85 2.36 18.93 16.43
N TYR A 86 3.47 18.25 16.28
CA TYR A 86 4.06 17.38 17.31
C TYR A 86 5.59 17.39 17.26
N LYS A 87 6.24 16.63 18.15
CA LYS A 87 7.70 16.54 18.22
C LYS A 87 8.17 15.11 18.02
N SER A 88 9.04 14.89 17.02
CA SER A 88 9.71 13.63 16.71
C SER A 88 11.22 13.78 16.86
N SER A 89 11.85 12.96 17.69
CA SER A 89 13.32 12.91 17.85
C SER A 89 13.99 14.29 17.97
N GLY A 90 13.35 15.23 18.69
CA GLY A 90 13.85 16.60 18.88
C GLY A 90 13.36 17.63 17.88
N THR A 91 12.83 17.25 16.75
CA THR A 91 12.30 18.11 15.68
C THR A 91 10.80 18.27 15.82
N PHE A 92 10.29 19.50 15.73
CA PHE A 92 8.87 19.77 15.55
C PHE A 92 8.50 19.60 14.09
N CYS A 93 7.41 18.89 13.83
CA CYS A 93 6.86 18.67 12.49
C CYS A 93 5.34 18.58 12.52
N THR A 94 4.69 18.69 11.37
CA THR A 94 3.24 18.63 11.24
C THR A 94 2.79 17.40 10.45
N GLN A 95 1.59 16.89 10.80
CA GLN A 95 0.76 16.03 9.97
C GLN A 95 -0.67 16.58 10.01
N CYS A 96 -1.11 17.25 8.95
CA CYS A 96 -2.41 17.91 8.90
C CYS A 96 -3.47 17.13 8.13
N GLU A 97 -3.12 16.18 7.30
CA GLU A 97 -4.07 15.30 6.63
C GLU A 97 -4.56 14.18 7.58
N ALA A 98 -5.89 13.93 7.66
CA ALA A 98 -6.95 14.63 6.95
C ALA A 98 -7.44 15.89 7.69
N GLU A 99 -7.55 15.87 9.02
CA GLU A 99 -8.21 16.86 9.87
C GLU A 99 -7.32 17.32 11.05
N GLY A 100 -5.99 17.30 10.86
CA GLY A 100 -5.02 17.65 11.90
C GLY A 100 -4.78 19.15 12.06
N PHE A 101 -5.13 19.99 11.08
CA PHE A 101 -4.90 21.45 11.17
C PHE A 101 -5.70 22.11 12.31
N ARG A 102 -6.90 21.57 12.62
CA ARG A 102 -7.76 22.02 13.72
C ARG A 102 -7.14 21.88 15.11
N SER A 103 -6.11 21.05 15.27
CA SER A 103 -5.35 20.93 16.52
C SER A 103 -4.29 22.04 16.69
N ILE A 104 -4.04 22.84 15.64
CA ILE A 104 -3.08 23.95 15.64
C ILE A 104 -3.80 25.28 15.90
N THR A 105 -4.93 25.51 15.23
CA THR A 105 -5.75 26.70 15.39
C THR A 105 -7.18 26.42 14.94
N PHE A 106 -8.13 27.27 15.36
CA PHE A 106 -9.50 27.18 14.82
C PHE A 106 -9.53 27.69 13.37
N TYR A 107 -10.02 26.84 12.47
CA TYR A 107 -10.02 27.10 11.03
C TYR A 107 -11.18 26.30 10.34
N PRO A 108 -11.68 26.73 9.17
CA PRO A 108 -12.57 25.89 8.37
C PRO A 108 -11.75 24.73 7.77
N ASP A 109 -11.57 23.67 8.55
CA ASP A 109 -10.67 22.54 8.25
C ASP A 109 -11.35 21.55 7.27
N ARG A 110 -11.45 21.98 6.01
CA ARG A 110 -12.11 21.29 4.91
C ARG A 110 -11.26 21.40 3.64
N PRO A 111 -11.18 20.37 2.79
CA PRO A 111 -10.31 20.39 1.60
C PRO A 111 -10.81 21.33 0.48
N ASP A 112 -12.08 21.75 0.46
CA ASP A 112 -12.61 22.74 -0.49
C ASP A 112 -12.33 24.20 -0.10
N VAL A 113 -11.81 24.45 1.11
CA VAL A 113 -11.39 25.78 1.55
C VAL A 113 -9.93 25.99 1.19
N MET A 114 -9.70 26.62 0.05
CA MET A 114 -8.38 26.81 -0.51
C MET A 114 -7.86 28.24 -0.27
N SER A 115 -6.67 28.35 0.32
CA SER A 115 -6.06 29.63 0.69
C SER A 115 -4.59 29.70 0.29
N ILE A 116 -4.08 30.93 0.13
CA ILE A 116 -2.64 31.24 0.04
C ILE A 116 -2.12 31.39 1.46
N PHE A 117 -1.01 30.70 1.76
CA PHE A 117 -0.43 30.68 3.11
C PHE A 117 0.88 31.45 3.17
N THR A 118 0.98 32.36 4.15
CA THR A 118 2.24 32.98 4.58
C THR A 118 2.50 32.55 6.01
N THR A 119 3.63 31.89 6.26
CA THR A 119 3.98 31.35 7.57
C THR A 119 5.22 32.03 8.13
N LYS A 120 5.11 32.70 9.29
CA LYS A 120 6.27 33.21 10.04
C LYS A 120 6.48 32.34 11.28
N MET A 121 7.66 31.75 11.39
CA MET A 121 8.11 31.00 12.56
C MET A 121 9.17 31.81 13.32
N THR A 122 9.15 31.70 14.64
CA THR A 122 10.20 32.26 15.51
C THR A 122 10.59 31.22 16.54
N ALA A 123 11.88 30.94 16.68
CA ALA A 123 12.39 29.92 17.59
C ALA A 123 13.79 30.27 18.14
N ASP A 124 14.22 29.52 19.15
CA ASP A 124 15.59 29.55 19.66
C ASP A 124 16.54 28.96 18.59
N LYS A 125 17.45 29.79 18.10
CA LYS A 125 18.37 29.46 17.01
C LYS A 125 19.31 28.30 17.33
N THR A 126 19.68 28.14 18.58
CA THR A 126 20.60 27.07 18.99
C THR A 126 19.92 25.72 19.00
N LYS A 127 18.62 25.68 19.34
CA LYS A 127 17.84 24.44 19.43
C LYS A 127 17.18 24.07 18.11
N TYR A 128 16.80 25.06 17.33
CA TYR A 128 16.01 24.90 16.08
C TYR A 128 16.61 25.77 14.98
N PRO A 129 17.83 25.49 14.50
CA PRO A 129 18.50 26.31 13.48
C PRO A 129 17.80 26.24 12.12
N VAL A 130 17.01 25.19 11.86
CA VAL A 130 16.25 25.00 10.62
C VAL A 130 14.77 25.29 10.89
N LEU A 131 14.19 26.21 10.11
CA LEU A 131 12.77 26.58 10.13
C LEU A 131 12.20 26.52 8.72
N LEU A 132 11.33 25.54 8.44
CA LEU A 132 10.78 25.28 7.10
C LEU A 132 9.25 25.38 7.13
N SER A 133 8.67 25.87 6.01
CA SER A 133 7.24 25.79 5.72
C SER A 133 7.02 25.71 4.21
N ASN A 134 5.76 25.71 3.78
CA ASN A 134 5.38 25.61 2.37
C ASN A 134 5.83 26.83 1.56
N GLY A 135 6.14 26.61 0.28
CA GLY A 135 6.46 27.65 -0.69
C GLY A 135 7.91 28.11 -0.66
N ASN A 136 8.14 29.38 -0.94
CA ASN A 136 9.48 29.98 -1.01
C ASN A 136 9.83 30.74 0.27
N LEU A 137 11.09 30.72 0.67
CA LEU A 137 11.59 31.54 1.76
C LEU A 137 11.63 33.02 1.34
N VAL A 138 10.82 33.83 2.01
CA VAL A 138 10.70 35.28 1.72
C VAL A 138 11.66 36.10 2.55
N LYS A 139 11.83 35.73 3.85
CA LYS A 139 12.64 36.48 4.80
C LYS A 139 13.20 35.60 5.90
N SER A 140 14.45 35.87 6.28
CA SER A 140 15.09 35.28 7.46
C SER A 140 15.67 36.42 8.30
N GLU A 141 15.45 36.42 9.62
CA GLU A 141 15.84 37.52 10.53
C GLU A 141 16.45 36.95 11.82
N GLU A 142 17.56 37.52 12.22
CA GLU A 142 18.09 37.36 13.58
C GLU A 142 17.35 38.31 14.53
N LEU A 143 16.99 37.82 15.70
CA LEU A 143 16.23 38.56 16.70
C LEU A 143 16.99 38.59 18.02
N GLU A 144 16.57 39.46 18.95
CA GLU A 144 17.16 39.50 20.29
C GLU A 144 16.93 38.20 21.09
N GLY A 145 17.81 37.91 22.06
CA GLY A 145 17.67 36.78 22.98
C GLY A 145 17.91 35.41 22.35
N ASN A 146 18.82 35.30 21.39
CA ASN A 146 19.14 34.04 20.65
C ASN A 146 17.96 33.50 19.86
N LEU A 147 17.03 34.36 19.49
CA LEU A 147 15.90 33.99 18.62
C LEU A 147 16.23 34.32 17.17
N HIS A 148 15.61 33.55 16.28
CA HIS A 148 15.57 33.87 14.85
C HIS A 148 14.18 33.64 14.30
N SER A 149 13.91 34.17 13.11
CA SER A 149 12.64 33.90 12.42
C SER A 149 12.85 33.65 10.94
N ALA A 150 11.98 32.81 10.38
CA ALA A 150 11.83 32.56 8.95
C ALA A 150 10.39 32.86 8.52
N THR A 151 10.23 33.55 7.39
CA THR A 151 8.95 33.80 6.77
C THR A 151 8.90 33.12 5.41
N TRP A 152 7.93 32.25 5.22
CA TRP A 152 7.67 31.48 4.01
C TRP A 152 6.37 31.95 3.36
N ASN A 153 6.29 31.90 2.03
CA ASN A 153 5.08 32.16 1.28
C ASN A 153 4.88 31.11 0.20
N ASP A 154 3.73 30.45 0.24
CA ASP A 154 3.27 29.58 -0.83
C ASP A 154 2.27 30.36 -1.69
N PRO A 155 2.60 30.70 -2.95
CA PRO A 155 1.74 31.51 -3.81
C PRO A 155 0.53 30.72 -4.36
N TRP A 156 0.55 29.38 -4.23
CA TRP A 156 -0.53 28.51 -4.72
C TRP A 156 -1.61 28.36 -3.67
N ARG A 157 -2.85 28.43 -4.11
CA ARG A 157 -3.99 28.11 -3.23
C ARG A 157 -3.99 26.63 -2.91
N LYS A 158 -4.09 26.31 -1.62
CA LYS A 158 -4.18 24.94 -1.13
C LYS A 158 -5.12 24.85 0.07
N PRO A 159 -5.74 23.67 0.31
CA PRO A 159 -6.42 23.39 1.56
C PRO A 159 -5.43 23.28 2.72
N CYS A 160 -5.92 23.44 3.95
CA CYS A 160 -5.08 23.43 5.14
C CYS A 160 -4.46 22.06 5.46
N TYR A 161 -4.97 20.97 4.92
CA TYR A 161 -4.36 19.64 5.13
C TYR A 161 -2.96 19.52 4.48
N LEU A 162 -2.65 20.38 3.48
CA LEU A 162 -1.34 20.46 2.83
C LEU A 162 -0.38 21.43 3.53
N PHE A 163 -0.82 22.07 4.60
CA PHE A 163 0.02 22.94 5.40
C PHE A 163 1.06 22.12 6.15
N ALA A 164 2.31 22.61 6.13
CA ALA A 164 3.38 22.03 6.91
C ALA A 164 4.30 23.08 7.51
N LEU A 165 4.87 22.77 8.67
CA LEU A 165 6.02 23.45 9.24
C LEU A 165 6.96 22.44 9.90
N VAL A 166 8.25 22.77 9.88
CA VAL A 166 9.30 21.99 10.54
C VAL A 166 10.24 22.96 11.28
N ALA A 167 10.59 22.63 12.53
CA ALA A 167 11.60 23.32 13.30
C ALA A 167 12.52 22.30 14.00
N GLY A 168 13.80 22.27 13.64
CA GLY A 168 14.73 21.27 14.15
C GLY A 168 16.20 21.62 13.98
N ASP A 169 17.04 20.77 14.57
CA ASP A 169 18.48 20.72 14.31
C ASP A 169 18.74 19.59 13.33
N LEU A 170 18.77 19.92 12.03
CA LEU A 170 18.82 18.98 10.92
C LEU A 170 20.01 19.30 10.00
N ALA A 171 20.64 18.27 9.50
CA ALA A 171 21.56 18.36 8.35
C ALA A 171 20.78 18.36 7.03
N VAL A 172 21.40 18.80 5.94
CA VAL A 172 20.76 18.88 4.62
C VAL A 172 21.69 18.35 3.52
N VAL A 173 21.13 17.58 2.60
CA VAL A 173 21.70 17.30 1.27
C VAL A 173 21.01 18.20 0.27
N GLU A 174 21.81 18.90 -0.55
CA GLU A 174 21.31 19.84 -1.55
C GLU A 174 21.72 19.41 -2.96
N ASP A 175 20.81 19.56 -3.91
CA ASP A 175 21.04 19.35 -5.34
C ASP A 175 20.11 20.28 -6.15
N THR A 176 20.16 20.18 -7.46
CA THR A 176 19.36 20.99 -8.37
C THR A 176 18.80 20.12 -9.48
N PHE A 177 17.54 20.35 -9.84
CA PHE A 177 16.93 19.80 -11.04
C PHE A 177 16.67 20.92 -12.06
N LYS A 178 17.06 20.68 -13.32
CA LYS A 178 16.75 21.58 -14.42
C LYS A 178 15.51 21.07 -15.15
N THR A 179 14.44 21.83 -15.07
CA THR A 179 13.14 21.49 -15.70
C THR A 179 13.21 21.54 -17.24
N MET A 180 12.22 20.97 -17.91
CA MET A 180 12.12 20.97 -19.37
C MET A 180 12.06 22.38 -19.97
N SER A 181 11.51 23.39 -19.26
CA SER A 181 11.55 24.79 -19.68
C SER A 181 12.91 25.47 -19.42
N GLY A 182 13.85 24.79 -18.75
CA GLY A 182 15.16 25.28 -18.42
C GLY A 182 15.29 26.01 -17.09
N ARG A 183 14.23 26.02 -16.26
CA ARG A 183 14.24 26.58 -14.91
C ARG A 183 15.00 25.66 -13.94
N ASN A 184 15.74 26.23 -13.01
CA ASN A 184 16.40 25.47 -11.97
C ASN A 184 15.53 25.41 -10.73
N VAL A 185 15.34 24.20 -10.19
CA VAL A 185 14.63 23.93 -8.93
C VAL A 185 15.64 23.43 -7.91
N ALA A 186 15.76 24.11 -6.78
CA ALA A 186 16.59 23.67 -5.67
C ALA A 186 15.93 22.45 -4.97
N LEU A 187 16.67 21.37 -4.78
CA LEU A 187 16.22 20.18 -4.11
C LEU A 187 16.97 20.01 -2.79
N LYS A 188 16.23 19.79 -1.69
CA LYS A 188 16.83 19.67 -0.36
C LYS A 188 16.20 18.52 0.41
N ILE A 189 17.03 17.64 0.95
CA ILE A 189 16.60 16.58 1.86
C ILE A 189 17.21 16.82 3.22
N TYR A 190 16.35 16.96 4.22
CA TYR A 190 16.72 17.19 5.61
C TYR A 190 16.57 15.90 6.42
N ALA A 191 17.60 15.59 7.20
CA ALA A 191 17.60 14.45 8.11
C ALA A 191 18.42 14.76 9.37
N GLN A 192 18.30 13.90 10.39
CA GLN A 192 19.21 13.99 11.55
C GLN A 192 20.67 13.88 11.09
N HIS A 193 21.58 14.60 11.75
CA HIS A 193 23.01 14.64 11.39
C HIS A 193 23.65 13.26 11.23
N LYS A 194 23.27 12.28 12.07
CA LYS A 194 23.79 10.90 12.02
C LYS A 194 23.34 10.10 10.80
N ASN A 195 22.36 10.59 10.04
CA ASN A 195 21.69 9.87 8.96
C ASN A 195 21.85 10.53 7.59
N ILE A 196 22.55 11.66 7.52
CA ILE A 196 22.57 12.47 6.30
C ILE A 196 23.25 11.78 5.11
N ASP A 197 24.21 10.92 5.37
CA ASP A 197 24.94 10.11 4.39
C ASP A 197 24.11 8.99 3.75
N ARG A 198 22.85 8.80 4.19
CA ARG A 198 21.91 7.80 3.65
C ARG A 198 20.78 8.43 2.81
N CYS A 199 20.89 9.69 2.41
CA CYS A 199 19.87 10.44 1.66
C CYS A 199 20.10 10.45 0.15
N ASP A 200 21.27 10.04 -0.35
CA ASP A 200 21.65 10.17 -1.76
C ASP A 200 20.72 9.44 -2.72
N PHE A 201 20.27 8.23 -2.34
CA PHE A 201 19.36 7.46 -3.18
C PHE A 201 17.98 8.13 -3.30
N ALA A 202 17.45 8.69 -2.21
CA ALA A 202 16.20 9.45 -2.22
C ALA A 202 16.30 10.71 -3.09
N MET A 203 17.45 11.43 -3.05
CA MET A 203 17.71 12.58 -3.93
C MET A 203 17.73 12.16 -5.42
N ALA A 204 18.40 11.07 -5.73
CA ALA A 204 18.44 10.54 -7.09
C ALA A 204 17.03 10.10 -7.55
N SER A 205 16.25 9.47 -6.67
CA SER A 205 14.88 9.05 -6.94
C SER A 205 13.95 10.24 -7.23
N LEU A 206 14.07 11.33 -6.45
CA LEU A 206 13.33 12.57 -6.70
C LEU A 206 13.61 13.14 -8.10
N LYS A 207 14.88 13.17 -8.50
CA LYS A 207 15.27 13.66 -9.85
C LYS A 207 14.70 12.76 -10.96
N ARG A 208 14.67 11.43 -10.76
CA ARG A 208 14.04 10.50 -11.70
C ARG A 208 12.53 10.71 -11.79
N ALA A 209 11.86 10.92 -10.66
CA ALA A 209 10.42 11.18 -10.62
C ALA A 209 10.05 12.49 -11.33
N MET A 210 10.80 13.58 -11.08
CA MET A 210 10.63 14.87 -11.77
C MET A 210 10.77 14.73 -13.28
N LYS A 211 11.83 14.04 -13.72
CA LYS A 211 12.09 13.80 -15.14
C LYS A 211 10.99 12.95 -15.79
N TRP A 212 10.58 11.87 -15.13
CA TRP A 212 9.54 10.97 -15.64
C TRP A 212 8.20 11.69 -15.81
N ASP A 213 7.82 12.56 -14.86
CA ASP A 213 6.57 13.31 -14.92
C ASP A 213 6.56 14.32 -16.08
N GLU A 214 7.68 14.97 -16.31
CA GLU A 214 7.86 15.85 -17.49
C GLU A 214 7.77 15.05 -18.82
N GLU A 215 8.45 13.90 -18.91
CA GLU A 215 8.47 13.08 -20.13
C GLU A 215 7.14 12.36 -20.39
N ARG A 216 6.51 11.83 -19.35
CA ARG A 216 5.30 11.01 -19.47
C ARG A 216 4.04 11.83 -19.57
N PHE A 217 3.92 12.91 -18.76
CA PHE A 217 2.71 13.73 -18.65
C PHE A 217 2.90 15.20 -19.04
N GLY A 218 4.12 15.64 -19.33
CA GLY A 218 4.39 17.04 -19.63
C GLY A 218 4.21 17.98 -18.44
N LEU A 219 4.31 17.45 -17.21
CA LEU A 219 4.04 18.18 -15.98
C LEU A 219 5.35 18.69 -15.37
N GLU A 220 5.56 19.99 -15.43
CA GLU A 220 6.73 20.65 -14.85
C GLU A 220 6.44 21.10 -13.41
N TYR A 221 7.41 20.92 -12.51
CA TYR A 221 7.28 21.41 -11.13
C TYR A 221 7.12 22.95 -11.07
N ASP A 222 6.26 23.44 -10.22
CA ASP A 222 5.68 24.78 -10.24
C ASP A 222 6.22 25.78 -9.20
N LEU A 223 7.25 25.38 -8.43
CA LEU A 223 7.98 26.22 -7.48
C LEU A 223 9.49 26.13 -7.73
N ASP A 224 10.28 27.00 -7.06
CA ASP A 224 11.74 27.06 -7.24
C ASP A 224 12.50 26.18 -6.24
N LEU A 225 11.78 25.55 -5.32
CA LEU A 225 12.33 24.77 -4.22
C LEU A 225 11.44 23.58 -3.93
N PHE A 226 12.04 22.39 -3.71
CA PHE A 226 11.39 21.19 -3.21
C PHE A 226 12.16 20.64 -2.01
N ASN A 227 11.50 20.57 -0.87
CA ASN A 227 12.06 20.06 0.38
C ASN A 227 11.45 18.72 0.75
N ILE A 228 12.29 17.80 1.25
CA ILE A 228 11.91 16.56 1.93
C ILE A 228 12.49 16.61 3.34
N VAL A 229 11.70 16.19 4.35
CA VAL A 229 12.17 16.05 5.72
C VAL A 229 11.89 14.63 6.21
N ALA A 230 12.94 13.93 6.65
CA ALA A 230 12.85 12.61 7.24
C ALA A 230 12.61 12.70 8.75
N VAL A 231 11.53 12.08 9.26
CA VAL A 231 11.17 12.00 10.67
C VAL A 231 11.02 10.54 11.12
N ASP A 232 11.31 10.25 12.39
CA ASP A 232 11.30 8.88 12.91
C ASP A 232 9.91 8.43 13.41
N ASP A 233 9.10 9.38 13.91
CA ASP A 233 7.76 9.11 14.45
C ASP A 233 6.73 9.68 13.47
N PHE A 234 6.08 8.80 12.72
CA PHE A 234 5.12 9.17 11.70
C PHE A 234 4.09 8.05 11.51
N ASN A 235 2.80 8.38 11.54
CA ASN A 235 1.73 7.40 11.42
C ASN A 235 1.61 6.80 10.02
N MET A 236 2.08 7.53 8.99
CA MET A 236 1.97 7.18 7.57
C MET A 236 3.34 6.81 6.98
N GLY A 237 3.38 6.60 5.67
CA GLY A 237 4.62 6.47 4.91
C GLY A 237 5.27 7.82 4.64
N ALA A 238 4.52 8.71 4.04
CA ALA A 238 4.93 10.08 3.77
C ALA A 238 3.70 10.99 3.63
N MET A 239 3.92 12.27 3.32
CA MET A 239 2.89 13.29 3.13
C MET A 239 3.34 14.32 2.10
N GLU A 240 2.48 14.58 1.13
CA GLU A 240 2.70 15.44 -0.02
C GLU A 240 2.58 16.95 0.25
N ASN A 241 2.74 17.41 1.47
CA ASN A 241 2.65 18.86 1.81
C ASN A 241 3.38 19.70 0.77
N LYS A 242 2.69 20.66 0.16
CA LYS A 242 3.20 21.46 -0.98
C LYS A 242 4.60 21.99 -0.72
N SER A 243 5.56 21.60 -1.53
CA SER A 243 7.00 21.95 -1.48
C SER A 243 7.77 21.53 -0.22
N LEU A 244 7.14 20.92 0.77
CA LEU A 244 7.73 20.46 2.02
C LEU A 244 7.16 19.08 2.41
N ASN A 245 7.53 18.05 1.66
CA ASN A 245 7.09 16.70 1.94
C ASN A 245 7.73 16.19 3.23
N ILE A 246 6.93 15.56 4.09
CA ILE A 246 7.40 14.94 5.33
C ILE A 246 7.32 13.43 5.18
N PHE A 247 8.42 12.74 5.40
CA PHE A 247 8.60 11.31 5.20
C PHE A 247 8.94 10.61 6.49
N ASN A 248 8.34 9.45 6.69
CA ASN A 248 8.88 8.46 7.62
C ASN A 248 10.32 8.13 7.19
N SER A 249 11.28 8.21 8.11
CA SER A 249 12.71 8.06 7.82
C SER A 249 13.06 6.75 7.12
N ARG A 250 12.28 5.67 7.33
CA ARG A 250 12.44 4.38 6.64
C ARG A 250 12.20 4.43 5.13
N LEU A 251 11.60 5.53 4.62
CA LEU A 251 11.29 5.76 3.20
C LEU A 251 12.15 6.86 2.57
N VAL A 252 13.24 7.23 3.25
CA VAL A 252 14.27 8.15 2.75
C VAL A 252 15.65 7.55 2.92
N LEU A 253 15.92 6.95 4.10
CA LEU A 253 17.26 6.56 4.50
C LEU A 253 17.64 5.18 3.98
N ALA A 254 18.62 5.10 3.09
CA ALA A 254 19.11 3.85 2.54
C ALA A 254 20.62 3.87 2.33
N SER A 255 21.27 2.76 2.69
CA SER A 255 22.64 2.41 2.33
C SER A 255 22.72 0.91 2.04
N GLU A 256 23.77 0.46 1.37
CA GLU A 256 24.07 -0.95 1.11
C GLU A 256 23.93 -1.83 2.36
N GLU A 257 24.36 -1.31 3.52
CA GLU A 257 24.35 -2.06 4.79
C GLU A 257 23.00 -2.01 5.53
N SER A 258 22.14 -0.98 5.28
CA SER A 258 20.94 -0.71 6.07
C SER A 258 19.63 -0.96 5.33
N ALA A 259 19.65 -1.10 4.02
CA ALA A 259 18.47 -1.24 3.17
C ALA A 259 18.55 -2.45 2.25
N THR A 260 17.45 -3.18 2.11
CA THR A 260 17.30 -4.25 1.11
C THR A 260 16.94 -3.67 -0.25
N ASP A 261 17.11 -4.45 -1.33
CA ASP A 261 16.67 -4.05 -2.69
C ASP A 261 15.19 -3.64 -2.71
N ALA A 262 14.33 -4.38 -2.02
CA ALA A 262 12.92 -4.03 -1.86
C ALA A 262 12.71 -2.71 -1.11
N THR A 263 13.62 -2.35 -0.17
CA THR A 263 13.58 -1.05 0.52
C THR A 263 13.96 0.07 -0.44
N PHE A 264 14.99 -0.11 -1.27
CA PHE A 264 15.37 0.87 -2.29
C PHE A 264 14.24 1.11 -3.29
N GLU A 265 13.64 0.06 -3.85
CA GLU A 265 12.51 0.19 -4.77
C GLU A 265 11.32 0.93 -4.11
N ARG A 266 11.02 0.59 -2.85
CA ARG A 266 9.94 1.26 -2.12
C ARG A 266 10.23 2.73 -1.84
N ILE A 267 11.46 3.11 -1.50
CA ILE A 267 11.87 4.51 -1.36
C ILE A 267 11.63 5.25 -2.68
N GLU A 268 12.11 4.71 -3.79
CA GLU A 268 11.93 5.32 -5.10
C GLU A 268 10.46 5.48 -5.47
N GLY A 269 9.64 4.44 -5.26
CA GLY A 269 8.20 4.47 -5.53
C GLY A 269 7.47 5.52 -4.69
N VAL A 270 7.75 5.60 -3.36
CA VAL A 270 7.07 6.58 -2.47
C VAL A 270 7.59 8.01 -2.70
N ILE A 271 8.87 8.22 -3.00
CA ILE A 271 9.37 9.53 -3.42
C ILE A 271 8.65 9.99 -4.70
N GLY A 272 8.44 9.08 -5.66
CA GLY A 272 7.64 9.35 -6.86
C GLY A 272 6.19 9.67 -6.52
N HIS A 273 5.54 8.87 -5.67
CA HIS A 273 4.16 9.05 -5.23
C HIS A 273 3.93 10.46 -4.66
N GLU A 274 4.74 10.88 -3.67
CA GLU A 274 4.60 12.20 -3.04
C GLU A 274 4.92 13.35 -4.01
N TYR A 275 5.88 13.15 -4.91
CA TYR A 275 6.14 14.14 -5.94
C TYR A 275 4.98 14.28 -6.93
N PHE A 276 4.38 13.15 -7.37
CA PHE A 276 3.27 13.14 -8.34
C PHE A 276 2.01 13.78 -7.77
N HIS A 277 1.82 13.74 -6.47
CA HIS A 277 0.76 14.48 -5.80
C HIS A 277 0.81 16.01 -6.08
N ASN A 278 1.95 16.55 -6.48
CA ASN A 278 2.02 17.98 -6.80
C ASN A 278 0.92 18.42 -7.78
N TYR A 279 0.59 17.58 -8.75
CA TYR A 279 -0.53 17.79 -9.68
C TYR A 279 -1.78 16.98 -9.29
N THR A 280 -1.64 15.70 -8.96
CA THR A 280 -2.77 14.81 -8.62
C THR A 280 -3.00 14.77 -7.11
N GLY A 281 -3.50 15.87 -6.55
CA GLY A 281 -3.77 16.08 -5.13
C GLY A 281 -3.59 17.52 -4.68
N ASN A 282 -2.52 18.21 -5.12
CA ASN A 282 -2.19 19.55 -4.67
C ASN A 282 -2.74 20.64 -5.64
N ARG A 283 -2.35 20.59 -6.92
CA ARG A 283 -2.85 21.51 -7.95
C ARG A 283 -4.33 21.26 -8.24
N VAL A 284 -4.72 20.00 -8.37
CA VAL A 284 -6.12 19.57 -8.42
C VAL A 284 -6.36 18.73 -7.18
N THR A 285 -7.22 19.21 -6.28
CA THR A 285 -7.46 18.59 -4.97
C THR A 285 -8.89 18.03 -4.82
N CYS A 286 -9.17 17.35 -3.70
CA CYS A 286 -10.46 16.77 -3.42
C CYS A 286 -11.44 17.82 -2.89
N ARG A 287 -12.70 17.81 -3.37
CA ARG A 287 -13.76 18.67 -2.84
C ARG A 287 -14.12 18.32 -1.38
N ASP A 288 -14.12 17.04 -1.08
CA ASP A 288 -14.43 16.48 0.25
C ASP A 288 -13.71 15.13 0.40
N TRP A 289 -13.67 14.59 1.61
CA TRP A 289 -12.92 13.37 1.92
C TRP A 289 -13.52 12.09 1.33
N PHE A 290 -14.77 12.10 0.84
CA PHE A 290 -15.31 10.98 0.07
C PHE A 290 -14.60 10.82 -1.28
N GLN A 291 -13.99 11.89 -1.79
CA GLN A 291 -13.23 11.88 -3.04
C GLN A 291 -11.76 11.43 -2.88
N LEU A 292 -11.37 10.91 -1.72
CA LEU A 292 -9.96 10.61 -1.39
C LEU A 292 -9.26 9.79 -2.48
N SER A 293 -9.92 8.79 -3.08
CA SER A 293 -9.35 7.98 -4.16
C SER A 293 -9.04 8.77 -5.43
N LEU A 294 -9.65 9.96 -5.62
CA LEU A 294 -9.34 10.85 -6.74
C LEU A 294 -7.86 11.26 -6.73
N LYS A 295 -7.29 11.50 -5.55
CA LYS A 295 -5.86 11.78 -5.45
C LYS A 295 -5.05 10.50 -5.22
N GLU A 296 -5.46 9.64 -4.29
CA GLU A 296 -4.67 8.47 -3.90
C GLU A 296 -4.66 7.38 -4.98
N GLY A 297 -5.82 6.96 -5.47
CA GLY A 297 -5.89 5.94 -6.52
C GLY A 297 -5.19 6.36 -7.81
N LEU A 298 -5.35 7.63 -8.22
CA LEU A 298 -4.67 8.17 -9.38
C LEU A 298 -3.15 8.24 -9.19
N THR A 299 -2.70 8.65 -8.01
CA THR A 299 -1.26 8.78 -7.72
C THR A 299 -0.59 7.42 -7.53
N VAL A 300 -1.26 6.42 -6.90
CA VAL A 300 -0.77 5.04 -6.85
C VAL A 300 -0.65 4.44 -8.27
N PHE A 301 -1.62 4.68 -9.16
CA PHE A 301 -1.46 4.27 -10.56
C PHE A 301 -0.22 4.89 -11.20
N ARG A 302 0.05 6.16 -10.93
CA ARG A 302 1.20 6.87 -11.50
C ARG A 302 2.53 6.35 -10.94
N ASP A 303 2.62 6.08 -9.64
CA ASP A 303 3.84 5.52 -9.03
C ASP A 303 4.08 4.06 -9.47
N HIS A 304 3.03 3.26 -9.67
CA HIS A 304 3.13 1.92 -10.26
C HIS A 304 3.68 1.97 -11.71
N GLU A 305 3.19 2.91 -12.53
CA GLU A 305 3.71 3.11 -13.90
C GLU A 305 5.15 3.63 -13.89
N PHE A 306 5.50 4.52 -12.96
CA PHE A 306 6.85 5.02 -12.76
C PHE A 306 7.82 3.88 -12.42
N THR A 307 7.51 3.09 -11.41
CA THR A 307 8.32 1.94 -11.01
C THR A 307 8.44 0.92 -12.15
N SER A 308 7.32 0.66 -12.87
CA SER A 308 7.30 -0.24 -14.03
C SER A 308 8.19 0.24 -15.18
N ASP A 309 8.23 1.54 -15.45
CA ASP A 309 9.04 2.13 -16.52
C ASP A 309 10.54 2.16 -16.16
N LEU A 310 10.88 2.21 -14.86
CA LEU A 310 12.29 2.21 -14.41
C LEU A 310 12.85 0.80 -14.20
N HIS A 311 11.99 -0.18 -13.90
CA HIS A 311 12.39 -1.55 -13.56
C HIS A 311 11.69 -2.59 -14.46
N SER A 312 11.30 -3.74 -13.90
CA SER A 312 10.58 -4.78 -14.63
C SER A 312 9.07 -4.59 -14.49
N ARG A 313 8.41 -4.31 -15.61
CA ARG A 313 6.94 -4.14 -15.67
C ARG A 313 6.20 -5.40 -15.23
N ALA A 314 6.67 -6.58 -15.61
CA ALA A 314 6.07 -7.85 -15.24
C ALA A 314 6.21 -8.13 -13.74
N VAL A 315 7.41 -7.96 -13.18
CA VAL A 315 7.67 -8.16 -11.74
C VAL A 315 6.84 -7.20 -10.90
N LYS A 316 6.84 -5.91 -11.26
CA LYS A 316 6.01 -4.91 -10.56
C LYS A 316 4.53 -5.27 -10.62
N ARG A 317 4.01 -5.64 -11.79
CA ARG A 317 2.59 -6.01 -11.93
C ARG A 317 2.21 -7.24 -11.10
N ILE A 318 3.07 -8.27 -11.07
CA ILE A 318 2.85 -9.46 -10.25
C ILE A 318 2.84 -9.09 -8.77
N ALA A 319 3.81 -8.30 -8.30
CA ALA A 319 3.89 -7.86 -6.92
C ALA A 319 2.65 -7.07 -6.48
N ASP A 320 2.18 -6.12 -7.31
CA ASP A 320 0.98 -5.32 -7.05
C ASP A 320 -0.27 -6.20 -6.95
N VAL A 321 -0.46 -7.13 -7.89
CA VAL A 321 -1.62 -8.03 -7.88
C VAL A 321 -1.58 -9.01 -6.72
N ARG A 322 -0.40 -9.52 -6.35
CA ARG A 322 -0.25 -10.35 -5.14
C ARG A 322 -0.68 -9.58 -3.88
N TYR A 323 -0.25 -8.33 -3.75
CA TYR A 323 -0.63 -7.48 -2.63
C TYR A 323 -2.14 -7.17 -2.63
N LEU A 324 -2.69 -6.79 -3.78
CA LEU A 324 -4.12 -6.54 -3.97
C LEU A 324 -4.95 -7.76 -3.53
N ARG A 325 -4.63 -8.95 -4.03
CA ARG A 325 -5.37 -10.19 -3.73
C ARG A 325 -5.23 -10.60 -2.26
N ALA A 326 -4.03 -10.52 -1.69
CA ALA A 326 -3.78 -10.95 -0.31
C ALA A 326 -4.42 -10.03 0.74
N ALA A 327 -4.53 -8.73 0.46
CA ALA A 327 -4.92 -7.73 1.43
C ALA A 327 -6.22 -7.00 1.05
N GLN A 328 -6.34 -6.44 -0.16
CA GLN A 328 -7.51 -5.65 -0.55
C GLN A 328 -8.73 -6.54 -0.84
N PHE A 329 -8.56 -7.71 -1.48
CA PHE A 329 -9.68 -8.66 -1.65
C PHE A 329 -10.20 -9.18 -0.31
N ALA A 330 -9.31 -9.31 0.69
CA ALA A 330 -9.71 -9.64 2.05
C ALA A 330 -10.51 -8.51 2.71
N GLU A 331 -10.14 -7.24 2.47
CA GLU A 331 -10.89 -6.07 2.93
C GLU A 331 -12.28 -6.03 2.29
N ASP A 332 -12.38 -6.21 0.97
CA ASP A 332 -13.64 -6.28 0.22
C ASP A 332 -14.57 -7.44 0.62
N ALA A 333 -14.02 -8.51 1.19
CA ALA A 333 -14.77 -9.66 1.69
C ALA A 333 -15.07 -9.57 3.20
N SER A 334 -14.64 -8.52 3.87
CA SER A 334 -14.78 -8.32 5.31
C SER A 334 -15.99 -7.43 5.66
N PRO A 335 -16.35 -7.35 6.96
CA PRO A 335 -17.35 -6.39 7.44
C PRO A 335 -16.99 -4.91 7.22
N LEU A 336 -15.74 -4.62 6.87
CA LEU A 336 -15.26 -3.27 6.54
C LEU A 336 -15.37 -2.95 5.05
N ALA A 337 -15.92 -3.85 4.23
CA ALA A 337 -16.13 -3.62 2.80
C ALA A 337 -16.83 -2.27 2.54
N HIS A 338 -16.27 -1.47 1.66
CA HIS A 338 -16.80 -0.16 1.27
C HIS A 338 -16.46 0.13 -0.19
N PRO A 339 -17.19 1.03 -0.86
CA PRO A 339 -16.86 1.42 -2.22
C PRO A 339 -15.54 2.21 -2.28
N VAL A 340 -14.94 2.30 -3.46
CA VAL A 340 -13.75 3.13 -3.73
C VAL A 340 -13.99 4.60 -3.35
N ARG A 341 -15.23 5.08 -3.54
CA ARG A 341 -15.72 6.35 -3.01
C ARG A 341 -16.69 6.05 -1.86
N PRO A 342 -16.24 6.07 -0.59
CA PRO A 342 -17.09 5.85 0.56
C PRO A 342 -18.27 6.84 0.63
N GLU A 343 -19.37 6.44 1.24
CA GLU A 343 -20.55 7.31 1.41
C GLU A 343 -20.75 7.77 2.86
N ALA A 344 -20.06 7.14 3.81
CA ALA A 344 -20.12 7.48 5.23
C ALA A 344 -18.84 7.00 5.96
N TYR A 345 -18.44 7.74 6.98
CA TYR A 345 -17.39 7.38 7.93
C TYR A 345 -17.67 7.99 9.31
N GLN A 346 -17.11 7.39 10.35
CA GLN A 346 -17.06 8.02 11.68
C GLN A 346 -15.75 8.81 11.85
N LYS A 347 -14.63 8.21 11.47
CA LYS A 347 -13.32 8.87 11.40
C LYS A 347 -12.70 8.64 10.02
N ILE A 348 -12.39 9.72 9.34
CA ILE A 348 -11.78 9.65 7.99
C ILE A 348 -10.45 8.91 7.98
N ASP A 349 -9.66 8.96 9.05
CA ASP A 349 -8.39 8.25 9.19
C ASP A 349 -8.50 6.73 8.95
N ASN A 350 -9.68 6.14 9.21
CA ASN A 350 -9.96 4.73 8.98
C ASN A 350 -10.24 4.40 7.51
N PHE A 351 -10.37 5.40 6.65
CA PHE A 351 -10.66 5.24 5.21
C PHE A 351 -9.44 5.45 4.29
N TYR A 352 -8.25 5.59 4.86
CA TYR A 352 -6.98 5.44 4.15
C TYR A 352 -6.69 3.95 3.96
N THR A 353 -7.52 3.31 3.14
CA THR A 353 -7.66 1.85 3.00
C THR A 353 -7.07 1.36 1.69
N LEU A 354 -6.82 0.06 1.61
CA LEU A 354 -6.39 -0.57 0.36
C LEU A 354 -7.45 -0.47 -0.75
N THR A 355 -8.73 -0.37 -0.40
CA THR A 355 -9.81 -0.12 -1.36
C THR A 355 -9.67 1.26 -1.99
N VAL A 356 -9.41 2.30 -1.21
CA VAL A 356 -9.24 3.67 -1.70
C VAL A 356 -7.96 3.81 -2.53
N TYR A 357 -6.85 3.21 -2.11
CA TYR A 357 -5.53 3.29 -2.74
C TYR A 357 -5.38 2.28 -3.87
N GLU A 358 -5.32 0.99 -3.55
CA GLU A 358 -4.95 -0.06 -4.50
C GLU A 358 -6.09 -0.40 -5.47
N LYS A 359 -7.32 -0.62 -4.98
CA LYS A 359 -8.46 -0.82 -5.88
C LYS A 359 -8.79 0.46 -6.65
N GLY A 360 -8.59 1.64 -6.03
CA GLY A 360 -8.65 2.92 -6.71
C GLY A 360 -7.67 3.00 -7.89
N SER A 361 -6.43 2.58 -7.71
CA SER A 361 -5.42 2.54 -8.79
C SER A 361 -5.79 1.53 -9.88
N GLU A 362 -6.38 0.39 -9.53
CA GLU A 362 -6.88 -0.59 -10.51
C GLU A 362 -8.04 -0.01 -11.35
N LEU A 363 -8.89 0.81 -10.75
CA LEU A 363 -9.92 1.54 -11.49
C LEU A 363 -9.29 2.51 -12.52
N ILE A 364 -8.25 3.24 -12.12
CA ILE A 364 -7.51 4.11 -13.06
C ILE A 364 -6.82 3.27 -14.14
N ARG A 365 -6.28 2.10 -13.80
CA ARG A 365 -5.71 1.17 -14.78
C ARG A 365 -6.75 0.68 -15.79
N MET A 366 -8.01 0.46 -15.38
CA MET A 366 -9.09 0.13 -16.31
C MET A 366 -9.38 1.28 -17.31
N TYR A 367 -9.33 2.55 -16.87
CA TYR A 367 -9.37 3.68 -17.81
C TYR A 367 -8.23 3.59 -18.82
N HIS A 368 -7.01 3.36 -18.33
CA HIS A 368 -5.83 3.25 -19.21
C HIS A 368 -5.96 2.08 -20.20
N THR A 369 -6.47 0.92 -19.77
CA THR A 369 -6.71 -0.25 -20.64
C THR A 369 -7.76 0.02 -21.70
N LEU A 370 -8.87 0.69 -21.33
CA LEU A 370 -9.99 0.98 -22.23
C LEU A 370 -9.70 2.09 -23.24
N LEU A 371 -8.93 3.10 -22.85
CA LEU A 371 -8.64 4.28 -23.66
C LEU A 371 -7.31 4.17 -24.42
N GLY A 372 -6.47 3.21 -24.02
CA GLY A 372 -5.09 3.14 -24.47
C GLY A 372 -4.21 4.29 -23.93
N LYS A 373 -2.90 4.18 -24.11
CA LYS A 373 -1.91 5.13 -23.58
C LYS A 373 -2.17 6.58 -24.05
N GLU A 374 -2.45 6.76 -25.35
CA GLU A 374 -2.69 8.09 -25.91
C GLU A 374 -4.03 8.69 -25.47
N GLY A 375 -5.09 7.87 -25.42
CA GLY A 375 -6.41 8.31 -24.96
C GLY A 375 -6.40 8.68 -23.50
N PHE A 376 -5.71 7.92 -22.66
CA PHE A 376 -5.54 8.24 -21.25
C PHE A 376 -4.77 9.56 -21.08
N ARG A 377 -3.68 9.77 -21.85
CA ARG A 377 -2.92 11.04 -21.81
C ARG A 377 -3.80 12.24 -22.19
N LYS A 378 -4.61 12.15 -23.26
CA LYS A 378 -5.55 13.21 -23.65
C LYS A 378 -6.55 13.52 -22.52
N GLY A 379 -7.05 12.48 -21.84
CA GLY A 379 -7.93 12.66 -20.69
C GLY A 379 -7.27 13.37 -19.54
N MET A 380 -6.03 13.03 -19.20
CA MET A 380 -5.24 13.71 -18.16
C MET A 380 -4.96 15.16 -18.52
N ASP A 381 -4.56 15.47 -19.75
CA ASP A 381 -4.33 16.84 -20.20
C ASP A 381 -5.60 17.69 -20.05
N LEU A 382 -6.77 17.18 -20.46
CA LEU A 382 -8.05 17.85 -20.32
C LEU A 382 -8.49 18.02 -18.86
N TYR A 383 -8.19 17.02 -18.01
CA TYR A 383 -8.45 17.12 -16.58
C TYR A 383 -7.69 18.27 -15.92
N PHE A 384 -6.40 18.41 -16.21
CA PHE A 384 -5.60 19.51 -15.68
C PHE A 384 -6.01 20.86 -16.30
N GLU A 385 -6.28 20.93 -17.60
CA GLU A 385 -6.75 22.16 -18.25
C GLU A 385 -8.04 22.71 -17.61
N ARG A 386 -8.97 21.83 -17.27
CA ARG A 386 -10.27 22.21 -16.69
C ARG A 386 -10.22 22.54 -15.22
N HIS A 387 -9.36 21.86 -14.46
CA HIS A 387 -9.51 21.80 -13.02
C HIS A 387 -8.29 22.24 -12.22
N ASP A 388 -7.26 22.78 -12.87
CA ASP A 388 -6.10 23.35 -12.19
C ASP A 388 -6.51 24.44 -11.19
N GLY A 389 -6.03 24.32 -9.94
CA GLY A 389 -6.36 25.22 -8.83
C GLY A 389 -7.76 25.02 -8.24
N GLN A 390 -8.42 23.89 -8.50
CA GLN A 390 -9.76 23.59 -8.01
C GLN A 390 -9.79 22.36 -7.09
N ALA A 391 -10.85 22.31 -6.26
CA ALA A 391 -11.22 21.16 -5.44
C ALA A 391 -12.42 20.45 -6.13
N VAL A 392 -12.21 19.22 -6.59
CA VAL A 392 -13.10 18.53 -7.54
C VAL A 392 -13.49 17.11 -7.08
N THR A 393 -14.26 16.40 -7.89
CA THR A 393 -14.84 15.09 -7.62
C THR A 393 -14.33 14.02 -8.58
N THR A 394 -14.60 12.76 -8.26
CA THR A 394 -14.36 11.64 -9.17
C THR A 394 -15.16 11.75 -10.47
N GLU A 395 -16.34 12.40 -10.46
CA GLU A 395 -17.14 12.67 -11.63
C GLU A 395 -16.46 13.68 -12.58
N ASP A 396 -15.76 14.68 -12.04
CA ASP A 396 -15.03 15.66 -12.85
C ASP A 396 -13.86 14.97 -13.60
N PHE A 397 -13.16 14.05 -12.94
CA PHE A 397 -12.14 13.22 -13.57
C PHE A 397 -12.74 12.32 -14.65
N PHE A 398 -13.82 11.60 -14.33
CA PHE A 398 -14.54 10.75 -15.27
C PHE A 398 -14.95 11.54 -16.52
N GLN A 399 -15.52 12.74 -16.32
CA GLN A 399 -16.02 13.56 -17.43
C GLN A 399 -14.87 14.01 -18.34
N ALA A 400 -13.72 14.39 -17.78
CA ALA A 400 -12.54 14.73 -18.59
C ALA A 400 -12.06 13.55 -19.43
N MET A 401 -11.98 12.33 -18.84
CA MET A 401 -11.60 11.11 -19.54
C MET A 401 -12.58 10.76 -20.68
N SER A 402 -13.88 10.87 -20.44
CA SER A 402 -14.93 10.58 -21.42
C SER A 402 -14.93 11.59 -22.57
N ASP A 403 -14.88 12.90 -22.26
CA ASP A 403 -14.95 13.95 -23.26
C ASP A 403 -13.72 13.96 -24.19
N ALA A 404 -12.54 13.75 -23.64
CA ALA A 404 -11.30 13.73 -24.41
C ALA A 404 -11.26 12.60 -25.46
N ASN A 405 -12.00 11.52 -25.22
CA ASN A 405 -11.94 10.30 -26.05
C ASN A 405 -13.23 10.00 -26.80
N SER A 406 -14.33 10.70 -26.53
CA SER A 406 -15.64 10.43 -27.14
C SER A 406 -16.06 8.95 -27.01
N THR A 407 -15.69 8.31 -25.91
CA THR A 407 -15.89 6.87 -25.66
C THR A 407 -16.89 6.66 -24.51
N ASN A 408 -17.85 5.72 -24.73
CA ASN A 408 -18.81 5.39 -23.67
C ASN A 408 -18.16 4.49 -22.61
N ILE A 409 -17.81 5.10 -21.49
CA ILE A 409 -17.27 4.43 -20.31
C ILE A 409 -18.17 4.63 -19.07
N GLU A 410 -19.43 5.04 -19.26
CA GLU A 410 -20.36 5.42 -18.19
C GLU A 410 -20.47 4.37 -17.07
N LYS A 411 -20.47 3.08 -17.43
CA LYS A 411 -20.59 1.99 -16.45
C LYS A 411 -19.35 1.82 -15.55
N LEU A 412 -18.20 2.50 -15.84
CA LEU A 412 -17.05 2.56 -14.92
C LEU A 412 -17.40 3.29 -13.62
N LYS A 413 -18.33 4.25 -13.65
CA LYS A 413 -18.79 4.95 -12.43
C LYS A 413 -19.30 4.01 -11.34
N ARG A 414 -19.78 2.83 -11.73
CA ARG A 414 -20.28 1.81 -10.79
C ARG A 414 -19.18 1.23 -9.90
N TRP A 415 -17.92 1.27 -10.35
CA TRP A 415 -16.79 0.87 -9.52
C TRP A 415 -16.52 1.81 -8.36
N TYR A 416 -16.86 3.11 -8.51
CA TYR A 416 -16.75 4.07 -7.42
C TYR A 416 -17.81 3.88 -6.34
N SER A 417 -18.99 3.32 -6.68
CA SER A 417 -20.17 3.30 -5.79
C SER A 417 -20.60 1.90 -5.32
N GLN A 418 -20.08 0.83 -5.91
CA GLN A 418 -20.40 -0.56 -5.55
C GLN A 418 -19.21 -1.25 -4.90
N ALA A 419 -19.36 -1.66 -3.63
CA ALA A 419 -18.33 -2.35 -2.87
C ALA A 419 -18.18 -3.83 -3.27
N GLY A 420 -17.10 -4.45 -2.84
CA GLY A 420 -16.81 -5.88 -3.04
C GLY A 420 -16.14 -6.21 -4.37
N THR A 421 -15.50 -7.37 -4.42
CA THR A 421 -14.75 -7.85 -5.59
C THR A 421 -15.64 -8.69 -6.49
N PRO A 422 -15.86 -8.31 -7.77
CA PRO A 422 -16.64 -9.10 -8.70
C PRO A 422 -16.02 -10.48 -8.96
N ALA A 423 -16.86 -11.49 -9.11
CA ALA A 423 -16.46 -12.78 -9.67
C ALA A 423 -16.76 -12.79 -11.19
N LEU A 424 -15.78 -13.22 -11.98
CA LEU A 424 -15.87 -13.33 -13.42
C LEU A 424 -15.71 -14.79 -13.82
N ASN A 425 -16.71 -15.38 -14.48
CA ASN A 425 -16.59 -16.68 -15.13
C ASN A 425 -16.39 -16.50 -16.62
N ALA A 426 -15.38 -17.16 -17.19
CA ALA A 426 -15.05 -17.20 -18.60
C ALA A 426 -15.29 -18.61 -19.14
N ASP A 427 -16.38 -18.79 -19.93
CA ASP A 427 -16.77 -20.07 -20.51
C ASP A 427 -16.40 -20.10 -21.98
N GLY A 428 -15.42 -20.92 -22.34
CA GLY A 428 -14.81 -21.00 -23.67
C GLY A 428 -15.23 -22.25 -24.46
N VAL A 429 -15.72 -22.05 -25.69
CA VAL A 429 -16.11 -23.15 -26.60
C VAL A 429 -15.48 -22.98 -27.96
N TYR A 430 -14.71 -23.97 -28.39
CA TYR A 430 -14.16 -24.05 -29.78
C TYR A 430 -15.05 -24.89 -30.69
N ASP A 431 -15.41 -24.33 -31.84
CA ASP A 431 -16.10 -25.04 -32.91
C ASP A 431 -15.14 -25.21 -34.11
N GLU A 432 -14.65 -26.42 -34.29
CA GLU A 432 -13.71 -26.79 -35.35
C GLU A 432 -14.33 -26.60 -36.75
N SER A 433 -15.63 -26.88 -36.89
CA SER A 433 -16.33 -26.81 -38.18
C SER A 433 -16.55 -25.38 -38.64
N ALA A 434 -16.89 -24.50 -37.68
CA ALA A 434 -17.08 -23.06 -37.92
C ALA A 434 -15.77 -22.27 -37.84
N LYS A 435 -14.70 -22.86 -37.34
CA LYS A 435 -13.41 -22.19 -37.01
C LYS A 435 -13.62 -20.97 -36.14
N THR A 436 -14.40 -21.15 -35.07
CA THR A 436 -14.69 -20.08 -34.10
C THR A 436 -14.34 -20.50 -32.70
N TYR A 437 -13.92 -19.51 -31.89
CA TYR A 437 -13.83 -19.64 -30.47
C TYR A 437 -14.81 -18.65 -29.82
N SER A 438 -15.81 -19.18 -29.12
CA SER A 438 -16.82 -18.38 -28.43
C SER A 438 -16.48 -18.31 -26.96
N LEU A 439 -16.29 -17.10 -26.42
CA LEU A 439 -16.02 -16.81 -25.02
C LEU A 439 -17.22 -16.12 -24.39
N THR A 440 -17.91 -16.82 -23.50
CA THR A 440 -19.01 -16.25 -22.73
C THR A 440 -18.50 -15.78 -21.37
N LEU A 441 -18.55 -14.48 -21.12
CA LEU A 441 -18.18 -13.84 -19.87
C LEU A 441 -19.40 -13.60 -19.01
N THR A 442 -19.35 -14.01 -17.73
CA THR A 442 -20.43 -13.81 -16.75
C THR A 442 -19.86 -13.18 -15.49
N GLN A 443 -20.39 -12.00 -15.08
CA GLN A 443 -20.03 -11.36 -13.83
C GLN A 443 -21.08 -11.59 -12.75
N THR A 444 -20.59 -11.80 -11.52
CA THR A 444 -21.42 -11.90 -10.31
C THR A 444 -20.87 -10.93 -9.27
N LEU A 445 -21.75 -10.10 -8.69
CA LEU A 445 -21.37 -9.09 -7.72
C LEU A 445 -21.73 -9.57 -6.30
N PRO A 446 -20.79 -9.50 -5.32
CA PRO A 446 -21.06 -9.95 -3.97
C PRO A 446 -22.06 -9.03 -3.27
N GLN A 447 -22.84 -9.56 -2.34
CA GLN A 447 -23.62 -8.77 -1.39
C GLN A 447 -22.67 -8.19 -0.35
N THR A 448 -22.79 -6.90 -0.08
CA THR A 448 -22.00 -6.16 0.91
C THR A 448 -22.91 -5.25 1.73
N ASN A 449 -22.41 -4.78 2.88
CA ASN A 449 -23.20 -3.96 3.83
C ASN A 449 -23.17 -2.45 3.51
N ASP A 450 -22.78 -2.06 2.31
CA ASP A 450 -22.79 -0.68 1.85
C ASP A 450 -24.21 -0.12 1.80
N VAL A 451 -24.35 1.15 2.16
CA VAL A 451 -25.65 1.79 2.53
C VAL A 451 -26.68 1.81 1.40
N LYS A 452 -26.25 1.78 0.12
CA LYS A 452 -27.16 1.83 -1.04
C LYS A 452 -27.30 0.51 -1.80
N GLY A 453 -26.44 -0.45 -1.60
CA GLY A 453 -26.42 -1.71 -2.36
C GLY A 453 -27.42 -2.76 -1.89
N ALA A 454 -27.91 -2.65 -0.66
CA ALA A 454 -28.72 -3.70 -0.04
C ALA A 454 -30.21 -3.72 -0.48
N ALA A 455 -30.73 -2.59 -0.93
CA ALA A 455 -32.18 -2.45 -1.21
C ALA A 455 -32.56 -2.62 -2.69
N GLU A 456 -31.67 -2.28 -3.64
CA GLU A 456 -32.00 -2.22 -5.07
C GLU A 456 -31.24 -3.24 -5.95
N GLY A 457 -30.30 -4.03 -5.36
CA GLY A 457 -29.41 -4.93 -6.10
C GLY A 457 -28.31 -4.17 -6.86
N LYS A 458 -27.13 -4.80 -7.00
CA LYS A 458 -26.02 -4.21 -7.74
C LYS A 458 -26.22 -4.31 -9.25
N LEU A 459 -25.76 -3.29 -9.96
CA LEU A 459 -25.82 -3.23 -11.43
C LEU A 459 -24.53 -3.77 -12.05
N PRO A 460 -24.58 -4.36 -13.27
CA PRO A 460 -23.40 -4.90 -13.93
C PRO A 460 -22.36 -3.81 -14.15
N GLN A 461 -21.09 -4.09 -13.82
CA GLN A 461 -19.97 -3.17 -14.02
C GLN A 461 -19.39 -3.30 -15.44
N LEU A 462 -18.71 -2.26 -15.93
CA LEU A 462 -17.85 -2.38 -17.11
C LEU A 462 -16.55 -3.04 -16.66
N ILE A 463 -16.27 -4.24 -17.20
CA ILE A 463 -15.06 -5.01 -16.92
C ILE A 463 -14.29 -5.19 -18.22
N PRO A 464 -13.10 -4.56 -18.39
CA PRO A 464 -12.21 -4.83 -19.53
C PRO A 464 -11.52 -6.18 -19.31
N VAL A 465 -11.76 -7.15 -20.20
CA VAL A 465 -11.15 -8.48 -20.12
C VAL A 465 -10.19 -8.64 -21.29
N SER A 466 -8.88 -8.59 -21.02
CA SER A 466 -7.85 -8.82 -22.02
C SER A 466 -7.68 -10.32 -22.29
N VAL A 467 -7.79 -10.71 -23.55
CA VAL A 467 -7.85 -12.12 -24.00
C VAL A 467 -6.84 -12.37 -25.10
N GLY A 468 -6.01 -13.37 -24.93
CA GLY A 468 -5.19 -13.98 -25.96
C GLY A 468 -5.55 -15.45 -26.18
N LEU A 469 -5.24 -15.99 -27.34
CA LEU A 469 -5.44 -17.40 -27.68
C LEU A 469 -4.08 -18.00 -28.07
N ILE A 470 -3.65 -19.05 -27.34
CA ILE A 470 -2.35 -19.70 -27.61
C ILE A 470 -2.59 -20.93 -28.47
N GLY A 471 -1.94 -21.00 -29.62
CA GLY A 471 -2.02 -22.12 -30.55
C GLY A 471 -1.23 -23.35 -30.05
N GLU A 472 -1.44 -24.51 -30.68
CA GLU A 472 -0.73 -25.77 -30.38
C GLU A 472 0.79 -25.65 -30.55
N ASP A 473 1.25 -24.70 -31.38
CA ASP A 473 2.67 -24.40 -31.59
C ASP A 473 3.33 -23.56 -30.47
N GLY A 474 2.55 -23.22 -29.42
CA GLY A 474 3.01 -22.40 -28.30
C GLY A 474 3.09 -20.91 -28.60
N LYS A 475 2.48 -20.43 -29.67
CA LYS A 475 2.48 -19.00 -30.03
C LYS A 475 1.09 -18.40 -29.93
N ASP A 476 1.07 -17.08 -29.73
CA ASP A 476 -0.18 -16.33 -29.85
C ASP A 476 -0.78 -16.46 -31.25
N MET A 477 -2.05 -16.76 -31.29
CA MET A 477 -2.80 -16.69 -32.54
C MET A 477 -3.06 -15.24 -32.93
N VAL A 478 -2.90 -14.92 -34.22
CA VAL A 478 -3.30 -13.62 -34.74
C VAL A 478 -4.82 -13.59 -34.86
N LEU A 479 -5.46 -12.63 -34.18
CA LEU A 479 -6.90 -12.42 -34.15
C LEU A 479 -7.31 -11.53 -35.35
N ASP A 480 -7.10 -12.01 -36.57
CA ASP A 480 -7.36 -11.26 -37.82
C ASP A 480 -8.79 -11.45 -38.33
N GLY A 481 -9.57 -12.34 -37.74
CA GLY A 481 -10.98 -12.52 -38.00
C GLY A 481 -11.85 -11.48 -37.29
N GLU A 482 -13.14 -11.46 -37.69
CA GLU A 482 -14.13 -10.64 -36.97
C GLU A 482 -14.35 -11.14 -35.55
N ILE A 483 -14.40 -10.22 -34.57
CA ILE A 483 -14.86 -10.53 -33.23
C ILE A 483 -16.32 -10.08 -33.11
N LYS A 484 -17.24 -11.05 -33.08
CA LYS A 484 -18.67 -10.78 -32.93
C LYS A 484 -18.99 -10.62 -31.48
N CYS A 485 -19.54 -9.44 -31.11
CA CYS A 485 -19.92 -9.12 -29.74
C CYS A 485 -21.44 -9.15 -29.58
N GLU A 486 -21.92 -9.74 -28.49
CA GLU A 486 -23.35 -9.77 -28.19
C GLU A 486 -23.79 -8.45 -27.52
N GLY A 487 -24.97 -7.90 -27.99
CA GLY A 487 -25.51 -6.65 -27.45
C GLY A 487 -24.66 -5.41 -27.77
N ASP A 488 -24.75 -4.39 -26.90
CA ASP A 488 -24.01 -3.11 -27.04
C ASP A 488 -22.57 -3.23 -26.47
N SER A 489 -21.86 -4.29 -26.84
CA SER A 489 -20.48 -4.52 -26.43
C SER A 489 -19.53 -4.42 -27.61
N GLU A 490 -18.27 -4.19 -27.30
CA GLU A 490 -17.21 -4.14 -28.30
C GLU A 490 -15.95 -4.84 -27.80
N ALA A 491 -15.08 -5.22 -28.73
CA ALA A 491 -13.74 -5.69 -28.44
C ALA A 491 -12.73 -4.89 -29.29
N THR A 492 -11.65 -4.46 -28.66
CA THR A 492 -10.57 -3.74 -29.32
C THR A 492 -9.31 -4.59 -29.33
N LEU A 493 -8.57 -4.59 -30.44
CA LEU A 493 -7.32 -5.33 -30.59
C LEU A 493 -6.12 -4.44 -30.26
N ASP A 494 -5.08 -5.04 -29.71
CA ASP A 494 -3.77 -4.42 -29.62
C ASP A 494 -3.12 -4.26 -31.02
N GLU A 495 -1.98 -3.57 -31.07
CA GLU A 495 -1.25 -3.33 -32.35
C GLU A 495 -0.80 -4.64 -33.02
N SER A 496 -0.42 -5.65 -32.21
CA SER A 496 0.02 -6.97 -32.69
C SER A 496 -1.14 -7.86 -33.15
N LYS A 497 -2.37 -7.49 -32.83
CA LYS A 497 -3.59 -8.27 -33.00
C LYS A 497 -3.54 -9.67 -32.36
N THR A 498 -2.85 -9.77 -31.25
CA THR A 498 -2.73 -11.01 -30.47
C THR A 498 -3.48 -10.95 -29.15
N THR A 499 -3.89 -9.75 -28.72
CA THR A 499 -4.69 -9.52 -27.53
C THR A 499 -5.92 -8.68 -27.86
N ALA A 500 -7.09 -9.17 -27.46
CA ALA A 500 -8.36 -8.46 -27.57
C ALA A 500 -8.80 -7.98 -26.17
N VAL A 501 -9.20 -6.72 -26.04
CA VAL A 501 -9.85 -6.19 -24.85
C VAL A 501 -11.36 -6.28 -25.05
N CYS A 502 -11.99 -7.30 -24.46
CA CYS A 502 -13.42 -7.52 -24.48
C CYS A 502 -14.10 -6.67 -23.39
N ARG A 503 -15.04 -5.79 -23.77
CA ARG A 503 -15.75 -4.91 -22.84
C ARG A 503 -17.01 -5.60 -22.33
N LEU A 504 -16.93 -6.29 -21.19
CA LEU A 504 -18.11 -6.85 -20.53
C LEU A 504 -18.91 -5.73 -19.86
N THR A 505 -20.12 -5.44 -20.36
CA THR A 505 -20.98 -4.34 -19.86
C THR A 505 -22.29 -4.81 -19.23
N GLU A 506 -22.64 -6.09 -19.40
CA GLU A 506 -23.83 -6.75 -18.84
C GLU A 506 -23.43 -7.88 -17.88
N PHE A 507 -24.40 -8.48 -17.18
CA PHE A 507 -24.13 -9.63 -16.33
C PHE A 507 -23.57 -10.82 -17.11
N LYS A 508 -23.96 -10.96 -18.39
CA LYS A 508 -23.47 -12.03 -19.28
C LYS A 508 -23.43 -11.54 -20.70
N GLN A 509 -22.31 -11.79 -21.40
CA GLN A 509 -22.14 -11.48 -22.83
C GLN A 509 -21.19 -12.49 -23.48
N THR A 510 -21.38 -12.73 -24.78
CA THR A 510 -20.56 -13.65 -25.59
C THR A 510 -19.77 -12.87 -26.63
N PHE A 511 -18.48 -13.23 -26.75
CA PHE A 511 -17.54 -12.71 -27.74
C PHE A 511 -17.10 -13.89 -28.62
N THR A 512 -17.38 -13.84 -29.90
CA THR A 512 -17.04 -14.94 -30.82
C THR A 512 -15.91 -14.50 -31.76
N PHE A 513 -14.75 -15.10 -31.57
CA PHE A 513 -13.57 -14.94 -32.42
C PHE A 513 -13.71 -15.84 -33.62
N THR A 514 -13.60 -15.28 -34.85
CA THR A 514 -13.67 -16.05 -36.09
C THR A 514 -12.27 -16.27 -36.65
N ASN A 515 -12.14 -17.17 -37.60
CA ASN A 515 -10.87 -17.56 -38.20
C ASN A 515 -9.87 -18.25 -37.25
N ILE A 516 -10.39 -18.94 -36.22
CA ILE A 516 -9.57 -19.73 -35.28
C ILE A 516 -9.38 -21.14 -35.86
N THR A 517 -8.17 -21.41 -36.37
CA THR A 517 -7.91 -22.60 -37.23
C THR A 517 -7.61 -23.88 -36.46
N SER A 518 -7.30 -23.81 -35.18
CA SER A 518 -7.09 -24.96 -34.28
C SER A 518 -7.63 -24.64 -32.87
N LYS A 519 -7.86 -25.67 -32.03
CA LYS A 519 -8.30 -25.47 -30.65
C LYS A 519 -7.24 -24.71 -29.87
N PRO A 520 -7.52 -23.49 -29.34
CA PRO A 520 -6.55 -22.74 -28.56
C PRO A 520 -6.56 -23.12 -27.09
N VAL A 521 -5.49 -22.81 -26.38
CA VAL A 521 -5.52 -22.64 -24.91
C VAL A 521 -5.75 -21.15 -24.63
N PRO A 522 -6.84 -20.78 -23.93
CA PRO A 522 -7.15 -19.37 -23.70
C PRO A 522 -6.29 -18.75 -22.58
N SER A 523 -5.74 -17.58 -22.86
CA SER A 523 -5.06 -16.70 -21.93
C SER A 523 -5.99 -15.54 -21.57
N ILE A 524 -6.67 -15.64 -20.42
CA ILE A 524 -7.74 -14.72 -20.01
C ILE A 524 -7.23 -13.76 -18.95
N LEU A 525 -7.69 -12.49 -18.99
CA LEU A 525 -7.35 -11.43 -18.06
C LEU A 525 -5.85 -11.08 -18.08
N ARG A 526 -5.25 -11.05 -19.30
CA ARG A 526 -3.85 -10.69 -19.50
C ARG A 526 -3.47 -9.40 -18.78
N GLY A 527 -2.30 -9.39 -18.13
CA GLY A 527 -1.84 -8.28 -17.32
C GLY A 527 -2.75 -7.92 -16.16
N PHE A 528 -3.68 -8.80 -15.77
CA PHE A 528 -4.73 -8.54 -14.77
C PHE A 528 -5.53 -7.28 -15.12
N SER A 529 -6.16 -7.26 -16.29
CA SER A 529 -6.83 -6.09 -16.86
C SER A 529 -8.02 -5.54 -16.05
N ALA A 530 -8.49 -6.26 -15.03
CA ALA A 530 -9.49 -5.80 -14.08
C ALA A 530 -9.36 -6.51 -12.71
N PRO A 531 -9.70 -5.83 -11.58
CA PRO A 531 -9.61 -6.40 -10.23
C PRO A 531 -10.80 -7.34 -9.92
N VAL A 532 -10.78 -8.55 -10.48
CA VAL A 532 -11.84 -9.55 -10.37
C VAL A 532 -11.29 -10.92 -9.95
N LYS A 533 -12.17 -11.78 -9.42
CA LYS A 533 -11.88 -13.20 -9.17
C LYS A 533 -12.26 -14.01 -10.40
N LEU A 534 -11.26 -14.51 -11.16
CA LEU A 534 -11.47 -15.23 -12.42
C LEU A 534 -11.62 -16.73 -12.22
N THR A 535 -12.71 -17.30 -12.75
CA THR A 535 -12.90 -18.74 -12.98
C THR A 535 -12.99 -19.01 -14.49
N ILE A 536 -12.38 -20.09 -14.97
CA ILE A 536 -12.42 -20.50 -16.37
C ILE A 536 -13.22 -21.80 -16.46
N THR A 537 -14.16 -21.88 -17.39
CA THR A 537 -15.01 -23.05 -17.65
C THR A 537 -14.83 -23.50 -19.13
N PRO A 538 -14.56 -24.79 -19.43
CA PRO A 538 -14.16 -25.81 -18.45
C PRO A 538 -12.84 -25.44 -17.76
N GLU A 539 -12.65 -25.97 -16.54
CA GLU A 539 -11.39 -25.73 -15.80
C GLU A 539 -10.20 -26.23 -16.64
N LEU A 540 -9.15 -25.42 -16.73
CA LEU A 540 -7.93 -25.81 -17.42
C LEU A 540 -7.25 -26.95 -16.68
N THR A 541 -6.86 -27.96 -17.45
CA THR A 541 -6.10 -29.10 -16.92
C THR A 541 -4.70 -28.69 -16.47
N THR A 542 -4.06 -29.48 -15.63
CA THR A 542 -2.66 -29.27 -15.23
C THR A 542 -1.74 -29.15 -16.47
N ASP A 543 -1.99 -29.92 -17.52
CA ASP A 543 -1.17 -29.89 -18.73
C ASP A 543 -1.38 -28.59 -19.53
N GLU A 544 -2.62 -28.08 -19.62
CA GLU A 544 -2.91 -26.78 -20.26
C GLU A 544 -2.31 -25.61 -19.42
N LEU A 545 -2.34 -25.68 -18.08
CA LEU A 545 -1.70 -24.68 -17.24
C LEU A 545 -0.17 -24.70 -17.36
N LEU A 546 0.45 -25.90 -17.43
CA LEU A 546 1.90 -26.05 -17.70
C LEU A 546 2.27 -25.54 -19.10
N PHE A 547 1.38 -25.73 -20.06
CA PHE A 547 1.57 -25.21 -21.41
C PHE A 547 1.54 -23.66 -21.42
N LEU A 548 0.61 -23.03 -20.70
CA LEU A 548 0.58 -21.56 -20.53
C LEU A 548 1.82 -21.06 -19.79
N LEU A 549 2.25 -21.72 -18.70
CA LEU A 549 3.46 -21.36 -17.97
C LEU A 549 4.70 -21.32 -18.87
N ALA A 550 4.79 -22.24 -19.81
CA ALA A 550 5.91 -22.34 -20.73
C ALA A 550 5.83 -21.36 -21.90
N ASN A 551 4.64 -21.06 -22.43
CA ASN A 551 4.46 -20.50 -23.76
C ASN A 551 3.67 -19.19 -23.84
N ASP A 552 2.90 -18.80 -22.80
CA ASP A 552 2.14 -17.55 -22.86
C ASP A 552 3.09 -16.35 -23.04
N SER A 553 2.77 -15.47 -23.95
CA SER A 553 3.54 -14.25 -24.17
C SER A 553 3.32 -13.21 -23.06
N ASP A 554 2.19 -13.31 -22.33
CA ASP A 554 1.91 -12.47 -21.16
C ASP A 554 2.58 -13.05 -19.91
N GLU A 555 3.62 -12.36 -19.41
CA GLU A 555 4.42 -12.80 -18.27
C GLU A 555 3.62 -12.89 -16.97
N PHE A 556 2.56 -12.06 -16.82
CA PHE A 556 1.64 -12.15 -15.70
C PHE A 556 0.83 -13.47 -15.79
N ASN A 557 0.27 -13.83 -16.94
CA ASN A 557 -0.49 -15.06 -17.10
C ASN A 557 0.38 -16.32 -17.03
N ARG A 558 1.67 -16.24 -17.39
CA ARG A 558 2.65 -17.32 -17.09
C ARG A 558 2.75 -17.55 -15.58
N TRP A 559 2.94 -16.48 -14.81
CA TRP A 559 2.94 -16.53 -13.34
C TRP A 559 1.62 -17.08 -12.80
N GLU A 560 0.49 -16.57 -13.27
CA GLU A 560 -0.86 -16.99 -12.86
C GLU A 560 -1.11 -18.48 -13.08
N ALA A 561 -0.62 -19.05 -14.18
CA ALA A 561 -0.71 -20.48 -14.47
C ALA A 561 0.03 -21.32 -13.42
N ALA A 562 1.25 -20.91 -13.02
CA ALA A 562 1.99 -21.58 -11.95
C ALA A 562 1.25 -21.49 -10.60
N GLN A 563 0.71 -20.30 -10.28
CA GLN A 563 -0.06 -20.09 -9.05
C GLN A 563 -1.33 -20.94 -8.99
N LYS A 564 -2.06 -21.09 -10.11
CA LYS A 564 -3.27 -21.94 -10.18
C LYS A 564 -2.97 -23.41 -9.91
N ILE A 565 -1.87 -23.95 -10.44
CA ILE A 565 -1.47 -25.33 -10.16
C ILE A 565 -1.13 -25.47 -8.66
N ALA A 566 -0.28 -24.61 -8.13
CA ALA A 566 0.11 -24.64 -6.73
C ALA A 566 -1.10 -24.50 -5.78
N THR A 567 -1.98 -23.53 -6.06
CA THR A 567 -3.21 -23.29 -5.29
C THR A 567 -4.11 -24.53 -5.30
N SER A 568 -4.29 -25.18 -6.45
CA SER A 568 -5.12 -26.37 -6.57
C SER A 568 -4.59 -27.52 -5.73
N ILE A 569 -3.27 -27.78 -5.74
CA ILE A 569 -2.62 -28.79 -4.88
C ILE A 569 -2.82 -28.45 -3.40
N LEU A 570 -2.49 -27.21 -3.03
CA LEU A 570 -2.59 -26.74 -1.65
C LEU A 570 -4.02 -26.80 -1.11
N ILE A 571 -5.03 -26.43 -1.88
CA ILE A 571 -6.45 -26.53 -1.49
C ILE A 571 -6.83 -27.99 -1.21
N ARG A 572 -6.41 -28.95 -2.05
CA ARG A 572 -6.69 -30.37 -1.81
C ARG A 572 -6.05 -30.88 -0.51
N LEU A 573 -4.80 -30.50 -0.28
CA LEU A 573 -4.08 -30.86 0.95
C LEU A 573 -4.68 -30.19 2.20
N CYS A 574 -5.01 -28.89 2.12
CA CYS A 574 -5.64 -28.18 3.22
C CYS A 574 -7.00 -28.79 3.59
N LYS A 575 -7.85 -29.10 2.60
CA LYS A 575 -9.14 -29.79 2.85
C LYS A 575 -8.96 -31.14 3.52
N LYS A 576 -7.94 -31.92 3.12
CA LYS A 576 -7.63 -33.23 3.72
C LYS A 576 -7.24 -33.11 5.21
N HIS A 577 -6.59 -32.03 5.59
CA HIS A 577 -5.99 -31.86 6.92
C HIS A 577 -6.64 -30.78 7.79
N ASN A 578 -7.75 -30.17 7.35
CA ASN A 578 -8.38 -29.03 8.05
C ASN A 578 -8.71 -29.33 9.51
N ASP A 579 -9.25 -30.52 9.79
CA ASP A 579 -9.80 -30.88 11.10
C ASP A 579 -8.82 -31.68 11.98
N ASP A 580 -7.57 -31.87 11.53
CA ASP A 580 -6.55 -32.59 12.29
C ASP A 580 -5.84 -31.66 13.29
N GLU A 581 -6.31 -31.62 14.54
CA GLU A 581 -5.72 -30.79 15.60
C GLU A 581 -4.26 -31.19 15.93
N SER A 582 -3.81 -32.39 15.57
CA SER A 582 -2.47 -32.91 15.85
C SER A 582 -1.50 -32.80 14.67
N LEU A 583 -1.94 -32.28 13.52
CA LEU A 583 -1.17 -32.20 12.30
C LEU A 583 0.25 -31.68 12.54
N ALA A 584 1.26 -32.45 12.20
CA ALA A 584 2.63 -31.92 12.08
C ALA A 584 2.99 -31.67 10.61
N ILE A 585 3.96 -30.79 10.38
CA ILE A 585 4.41 -30.46 9.01
C ILE A 585 4.93 -31.74 8.31
N GLU A 586 5.53 -32.63 9.06
CA GLU A 586 6.10 -33.89 8.59
C GLU A 586 5.03 -34.92 8.16
N ASP A 587 3.77 -34.79 8.62
CA ASP A 587 2.67 -35.69 8.32
C ASP A 587 1.98 -35.39 6.97
N VAL A 588 2.30 -34.24 6.38
CA VAL A 588 1.71 -33.80 5.11
C VAL A 588 2.48 -34.42 3.93
N ASP A 589 1.90 -35.42 3.31
CA ASP A 589 2.43 -36.02 2.08
C ASP A 589 2.00 -35.24 0.83
N VAL A 590 2.83 -34.28 0.45
CA VAL A 590 2.62 -33.43 -0.72
C VAL A 590 2.81 -34.22 -2.03
N THR A 591 3.70 -35.20 -2.02
CA THR A 591 4.10 -35.96 -3.21
C THR A 591 3.02 -36.90 -3.72
N SER A 592 2.03 -37.19 -2.88
CA SER A 592 0.85 -38.02 -3.24
C SER A 592 -0.15 -37.28 -4.17
N ASP A 593 -0.03 -35.96 -4.33
CA ASP A 593 -0.91 -35.24 -5.21
C ASP A 593 -0.60 -35.53 -6.70
N PRO A 594 -1.62 -35.80 -7.53
CA PRO A 594 -1.39 -36.23 -8.93
C PRO A 594 -0.74 -35.14 -9.81
N SER A 595 -0.86 -33.88 -9.45
CA SER A 595 -0.26 -32.77 -10.19
C SER A 595 1.18 -32.45 -9.76
N TRP A 596 1.60 -32.96 -8.58
CA TRP A 596 2.85 -32.56 -7.93
C TRP A 596 4.08 -32.83 -8.80
N ALA A 597 4.26 -34.07 -9.30
CA ALA A 597 5.48 -34.42 -10.03
C ALA A 597 5.70 -33.55 -11.28
N LYS A 598 4.64 -33.26 -12.03
CA LYS A 598 4.72 -32.40 -13.21
C LYS A 598 5.03 -30.94 -12.82
N TYR A 599 4.36 -30.44 -11.79
CA TYR A 599 4.57 -29.07 -11.29
C TYR A 599 5.99 -28.87 -10.76
N SER A 600 6.44 -29.78 -9.88
CA SER A 600 7.80 -29.73 -9.30
C SER A 600 8.89 -29.78 -10.39
N ALA A 601 8.73 -30.65 -11.40
CA ALA A 601 9.66 -30.73 -12.52
C ALA A 601 9.72 -29.44 -13.36
N ALA A 602 8.56 -28.82 -13.62
CA ALA A 602 8.50 -27.53 -14.33
C ALA A 602 9.20 -26.41 -13.54
N CYS A 603 8.95 -26.32 -12.22
CA CYS A 603 9.60 -25.33 -11.35
C CYS A 603 11.11 -25.55 -11.29
N GLN A 604 11.60 -26.79 -11.23
CA GLN A 604 13.04 -27.10 -11.30
C GLN A 604 13.64 -26.68 -12.65
N GLY A 605 12.91 -26.88 -13.76
CA GLY A 605 13.33 -26.39 -15.09
C GLY A 605 13.50 -24.86 -15.11
N ILE A 606 12.58 -24.12 -14.51
CA ILE A 606 12.65 -22.65 -14.40
C ILE A 606 13.88 -22.22 -13.58
N ILE A 607 14.22 -22.89 -12.46
CA ILE A 607 15.42 -22.59 -11.67
C ILE A 607 16.69 -22.80 -12.50
N LYS A 608 16.76 -23.90 -13.25
CA LYS A 608 17.93 -24.20 -14.13
C LYS A 608 18.10 -23.16 -15.22
N ASP A 609 17.02 -22.73 -15.86
CA ASP A 609 17.05 -21.73 -16.91
C ASP A 609 17.41 -20.33 -16.35
N ALA A 610 16.96 -20.00 -15.13
CA ALA A 610 17.37 -18.79 -14.43
C ALA A 610 18.87 -18.81 -14.06
N ALA A 611 19.37 -19.92 -13.52
CA ALA A 611 20.79 -20.09 -13.22
C ALA A 611 21.65 -19.98 -14.48
N ALA A 612 21.14 -20.45 -15.63
CA ALA A 612 21.79 -20.33 -16.94
C ALA A 612 21.58 -18.96 -17.62
N ASN A 613 20.92 -17.98 -16.94
CA ASN A 613 20.60 -16.65 -17.45
C ASN A 613 19.77 -16.65 -18.75
N LYS A 614 18.85 -17.61 -18.87
CA LYS A 614 17.88 -17.70 -19.98
C LYS A 614 16.53 -17.07 -19.66
N LEU A 615 16.24 -16.85 -18.38
CA LEU A 615 15.04 -16.21 -17.87
C LEU A 615 15.41 -15.03 -16.97
N ASP A 616 14.53 -14.03 -16.89
CA ASP A 616 14.67 -12.95 -15.91
C ASP A 616 14.59 -13.53 -14.48
N ARG A 617 15.66 -13.39 -13.73
CA ARG A 617 15.81 -13.93 -12.39
C ARG A 617 14.85 -13.30 -11.37
N ALA A 618 14.49 -12.02 -11.55
CA ALA A 618 13.52 -11.36 -10.70
C ALA A 618 12.09 -11.90 -10.96
N TRP A 619 11.74 -12.12 -12.24
CA TRP A 619 10.49 -12.79 -12.57
C TRP A 619 10.43 -14.21 -12.02
N VAL A 620 11.55 -14.94 -12.02
CA VAL A 620 11.61 -16.31 -11.50
C VAL A 620 11.35 -16.34 -9.98
N GLU A 621 11.84 -15.39 -9.20
CA GLU A 621 11.51 -15.26 -7.78
C GLU A 621 9.99 -15.15 -7.59
N GLU A 622 9.34 -14.30 -8.36
CA GLU A 622 7.88 -14.14 -8.32
C GLU A 622 7.14 -15.40 -8.78
N ALA A 623 7.55 -16.01 -9.89
CA ALA A 623 6.91 -17.21 -10.46
C ALA A 623 6.94 -18.41 -9.52
N LEU A 624 8.00 -18.56 -8.75
CA LEU A 624 8.22 -19.67 -7.81
C LEU A 624 7.86 -19.32 -6.36
N SER A 625 7.38 -18.09 -6.08
CA SER A 625 6.81 -17.74 -4.79
C SER A 625 5.42 -18.37 -4.65
N PHE A 626 5.28 -19.36 -3.77
CA PHE A 626 4.04 -20.13 -3.61
C PHE A 626 2.91 -19.29 -2.99
N PRO A 627 1.63 -19.68 -3.21
CA PRO A 627 0.48 -19.03 -2.57
C PRO A 627 0.62 -18.96 -1.06
N GLY A 628 0.38 -17.79 -0.50
CA GLY A 628 0.53 -17.55 0.94
C GLY A 628 -0.67 -18.08 1.76
N THR A 629 -0.44 -18.37 3.04
CA THR A 629 -1.47 -18.82 3.98
C THR A 629 -2.72 -17.93 3.99
N SER A 630 -2.55 -16.61 3.99
CA SER A 630 -3.66 -15.65 4.03
C SER A 630 -4.56 -15.73 2.80
N GLN A 631 -3.99 -15.94 1.62
CA GLN A 631 -4.76 -16.13 0.38
C GLN A 631 -5.54 -17.45 0.41
N LEU A 632 -4.87 -18.55 0.81
CA LEU A 632 -5.51 -19.86 0.88
C LEU A 632 -6.66 -19.91 1.90
N ILE A 633 -6.52 -19.18 3.03
CA ILE A 633 -7.62 -19.04 3.99
C ILE A 633 -8.83 -18.40 3.32
N GLN A 634 -8.65 -17.36 2.50
CA GLN A 634 -9.75 -16.72 1.78
C GLN A 634 -10.38 -17.65 0.73
N ASP A 635 -9.56 -18.45 0.04
CA ASP A 635 -10.04 -19.37 -1.01
C ASP A 635 -10.76 -20.60 -0.42
N LEU A 636 -10.44 -20.99 0.81
CA LEU A 636 -11.01 -22.15 1.53
C LEU A 636 -12.22 -21.80 2.40
N ALA A 637 -12.33 -20.51 2.82
CA ALA A 637 -13.33 -20.07 3.79
C ALA A 637 -14.79 -20.36 3.37
N PRO A 638 -15.71 -20.50 4.33
CA PRO A 638 -15.53 -20.44 5.79
C PRO A 638 -15.09 -21.75 6.46
N GLY A 639 -14.74 -21.69 7.74
CA GLY A 639 -14.48 -22.89 8.56
C GLY A 639 -13.03 -23.38 8.51
N VAL A 640 -12.08 -22.49 8.15
CA VAL A 640 -10.67 -22.84 7.94
C VAL A 640 -9.89 -22.88 9.25
N ASN A 641 -9.10 -23.92 9.46
CA ASN A 641 -8.05 -23.94 10.49
C ASN A 641 -6.80 -23.24 9.97
N PRO A 642 -6.48 -21.99 10.41
CA PRO A 642 -5.36 -21.22 9.88
C PRO A 642 -4.00 -21.85 10.19
N VAL A 643 -3.87 -22.55 11.33
CA VAL A 643 -2.63 -23.23 11.73
C VAL A 643 -2.35 -24.41 10.81
N ASN A 644 -3.37 -25.23 10.50
CA ASN A 644 -3.18 -26.34 9.59
C ASN A 644 -2.90 -25.90 8.17
N THR A 645 -3.58 -24.84 7.70
CA THR A 645 -3.27 -24.20 6.39
C THR A 645 -1.81 -23.76 6.33
N TYR A 646 -1.30 -23.10 7.38
CA TYR A 646 0.10 -22.70 7.47
C TYR A 646 1.05 -23.91 7.44
N ARG A 647 0.76 -24.98 8.18
CA ARG A 647 1.57 -26.21 8.22
C ARG A 647 1.62 -26.90 6.86
N VAL A 648 0.49 -26.95 6.14
CA VAL A 648 0.43 -27.45 4.76
C VAL A 648 1.30 -26.61 3.82
N CYS A 649 1.24 -25.29 3.90
CA CYS A 649 2.12 -24.41 3.11
C CYS A 649 3.61 -24.65 3.39
N LYS A 650 3.98 -24.81 4.66
CA LYS A 650 5.36 -25.14 5.05
C LYS A 650 5.81 -26.51 4.53
N ALA A 651 4.93 -27.52 4.59
CA ALA A 651 5.22 -28.85 4.04
C ALA A 651 5.40 -28.81 2.52
N PHE A 652 4.57 -28.05 1.83
CA PHE A 652 4.67 -27.85 0.37
C PHE A 652 6.03 -27.25 -0.03
N ALA A 653 6.43 -26.14 0.60
CA ALA A 653 7.71 -25.51 0.35
C ALA A 653 8.89 -26.43 0.65
N ARG A 654 8.80 -27.20 1.77
CA ARG A 654 9.83 -28.17 2.18
C ARG A 654 9.95 -29.34 1.19
N ALA A 655 8.82 -29.87 0.71
CA ALA A 655 8.83 -30.98 -0.26
C ALA A 655 9.51 -30.55 -1.56
N PHE A 656 9.15 -29.35 -2.07
CA PHE A 656 9.79 -28.76 -3.25
C PHE A 656 11.29 -28.54 -3.03
N ALA A 657 11.67 -27.92 -1.92
CA ALA A 657 13.08 -27.62 -1.62
C ALA A 657 13.94 -28.90 -1.54
N ARG A 658 13.39 -29.99 -1.00
CA ARG A 658 14.10 -31.30 -0.95
C ARG A 658 14.34 -31.89 -2.35
N GLU A 659 13.33 -31.84 -3.23
CA GLU A 659 13.46 -32.35 -4.61
C GLU A 659 14.36 -31.44 -5.46
N ALA A 660 14.29 -30.12 -5.29
CA ALA A 660 15.05 -29.15 -6.04
C ALA A 660 16.42 -28.79 -5.39
N ARG A 661 16.85 -29.49 -4.34
CA ARG A 661 18.03 -29.11 -3.53
C ARG A 661 19.26 -28.82 -4.38
N SER A 662 19.63 -29.73 -5.28
CA SER A 662 20.82 -29.57 -6.13
C SER A 662 20.72 -28.37 -7.06
N ASP A 663 19.52 -28.05 -7.58
CA ASP A 663 19.31 -26.93 -8.49
C ASP A 663 19.35 -25.61 -7.73
N LEU A 664 18.80 -25.57 -6.50
CA LEU A 664 18.87 -24.41 -5.62
C LEU A 664 20.32 -24.12 -5.16
N GLU A 665 21.08 -25.15 -4.77
CA GLU A 665 22.50 -25.01 -4.41
C GLU A 665 23.33 -24.52 -5.62
N ALA A 666 23.05 -25.03 -6.82
CA ALA A 666 23.71 -24.56 -8.05
C ALA A 666 23.36 -23.10 -8.37
N ALA A 667 22.12 -22.68 -8.17
CA ALA A 667 21.69 -21.29 -8.35
C ALA A 667 22.42 -20.34 -7.38
N VAL A 668 22.53 -20.70 -6.09
CA VAL A 668 23.33 -19.94 -5.11
C VAL A 668 24.78 -19.82 -5.56
N ALA A 669 25.41 -20.94 -5.94
CA ALA A 669 26.82 -20.95 -6.35
C ALA A 669 27.09 -20.09 -7.59
N VAL A 670 26.19 -20.09 -8.58
CA VAL A 670 26.29 -19.23 -9.77
C VAL A 670 26.18 -17.75 -9.37
N CYS A 671 25.18 -17.40 -8.54
CA CYS A 671 24.98 -16.03 -8.08
C CYS A 671 26.17 -15.51 -7.25
N ASP A 672 26.74 -16.34 -6.38
CA ASP A 672 27.91 -16.00 -5.58
C ASP A 672 29.14 -15.78 -6.44
N LYS A 673 29.35 -16.63 -7.44
CA LYS A 673 30.47 -16.49 -8.40
C LYS A 673 30.35 -15.20 -9.23
N GLU A 674 29.14 -14.86 -9.68
CA GLU A 674 28.90 -13.64 -10.44
C GLU A 674 29.03 -12.37 -9.57
N ALA A 675 28.81 -12.47 -8.26
CA ALA A 675 29.01 -11.37 -7.31
C ALA A 675 30.46 -11.04 -7.01
N ASP A 676 31.37 -11.98 -7.28
CA ASP A 676 32.77 -11.80 -6.88
C ASP A 676 33.42 -10.64 -7.64
N GLY A 677 34.03 -9.73 -6.87
CA GLY A 677 34.69 -8.53 -7.40
C GLY A 677 33.73 -7.40 -7.86
N LEU A 678 32.41 -7.57 -7.81
CA LEU A 678 31.49 -6.50 -8.15
C LEU A 678 31.36 -5.48 -7.00
N LYS A 679 31.32 -4.19 -7.38
CA LYS A 679 30.83 -3.15 -6.46
C LYS A 679 29.31 -3.25 -6.35
N TYR A 680 28.80 -3.04 -5.14
CA TYR A 680 27.35 -3.01 -4.91
C TYR A 680 26.65 -1.93 -5.76
N ASP A 681 25.54 -2.30 -6.37
CA ASP A 681 24.64 -1.40 -7.05
C ASP A 681 23.19 -1.96 -6.95
N VAL A 682 22.21 -1.08 -7.12
CA VAL A 682 20.77 -1.40 -7.22
C VAL A 682 20.31 -1.43 -8.67
N ASP A 683 21.19 -1.71 -9.61
CA ASP A 683 20.86 -1.95 -11.01
C ASP A 683 20.09 -3.27 -11.20
N GLY A 684 19.32 -3.36 -12.26
CA GLY A 684 18.48 -4.53 -12.54
C GLY A 684 19.24 -5.87 -12.53
N PRO A 685 20.42 -6.00 -13.17
CA PRO A 685 21.21 -7.24 -13.15
C PRO A 685 21.65 -7.69 -11.76
N GLN A 686 22.08 -6.76 -10.88
CA GLN A 686 22.49 -7.11 -9.53
C GLN A 686 21.30 -7.42 -8.62
N VAL A 687 20.20 -6.64 -8.74
CA VAL A 687 18.96 -6.89 -8.00
C VAL A 687 18.39 -8.26 -8.37
N SER A 688 18.24 -8.59 -9.66
CA SER A 688 17.70 -9.88 -10.09
C SER A 688 18.58 -11.07 -9.70
N ARG A 689 19.91 -10.91 -9.67
CA ARG A 689 20.85 -11.92 -9.15
C ARG A 689 20.64 -12.16 -7.65
N ARG A 690 20.53 -11.08 -6.83
CA ARG A 690 20.24 -11.21 -5.38
C ARG A 690 18.85 -11.79 -5.12
N ALA A 691 17.86 -11.49 -5.97
CA ALA A 691 16.50 -12.04 -5.90
C ALA A 691 16.54 -13.57 -6.04
N LEU A 692 17.17 -14.11 -7.10
CA LEU A 692 17.31 -15.56 -7.28
C LEU A 692 18.09 -16.22 -6.14
N ARG A 693 19.21 -15.60 -5.72
CA ARG A 693 20.02 -16.10 -4.60
C ARG A 693 19.21 -16.16 -3.30
N GLY A 694 18.50 -15.08 -2.99
CA GLY A 694 17.66 -14.99 -1.78
C GLY A 694 16.52 -15.99 -1.79
N TYR A 695 15.85 -16.18 -2.92
CA TYR A 695 14.85 -17.22 -3.10
C TYR A 695 15.42 -18.61 -2.81
N ALA A 696 16.57 -18.96 -3.43
CA ALA A 696 17.19 -20.26 -3.26
C ALA A 696 17.61 -20.51 -1.80
N LEU A 697 18.20 -19.51 -1.11
CA LEU A 697 18.54 -19.62 0.32
C LEU A 697 17.30 -19.83 1.21
N ARG A 698 16.22 -19.09 0.98
CA ARG A 698 14.97 -19.26 1.75
C ARG A 698 14.36 -20.64 1.55
N MET A 699 14.39 -21.16 0.31
CA MET A 699 13.90 -22.51 0.01
C MET A 699 14.78 -23.58 0.69
N LEU A 700 16.10 -23.52 0.52
CA LEU A 700 17.06 -24.43 1.17
C LEU A 700 16.87 -24.43 2.70
N GLY A 701 16.66 -23.25 3.31
CA GLY A 701 16.40 -23.11 4.74
C GLY A 701 15.23 -23.93 5.27
N THR A 702 14.27 -24.31 4.42
CA THR A 702 13.10 -25.13 4.86
C THR A 702 13.42 -26.63 5.05
N ILE A 703 14.58 -27.10 4.57
CA ILE A 703 14.90 -28.55 4.47
C ILE A 703 15.16 -29.17 5.83
N GLY A 704 15.87 -28.46 6.73
CA GLY A 704 16.38 -29.00 8.00
C GLY A 704 17.80 -29.59 7.88
N GLY A 705 18.40 -29.92 9.02
CA GLY A 705 19.74 -30.56 9.11
C GLY A 705 20.88 -29.59 9.43
N ASP A 706 21.94 -30.14 10.02
CA ASP A 706 23.10 -29.34 10.49
C ASP A 706 23.91 -28.73 9.34
N ASP A 707 23.99 -29.42 8.20
CA ASP A 707 24.71 -28.95 7.01
C ASP A 707 24.04 -27.71 6.42
N VAL A 708 22.70 -27.69 6.34
CA VAL A 708 21.96 -26.52 5.86
C VAL A 708 22.03 -25.38 6.88
N SER A 709 21.89 -25.68 8.17
CA SER A 709 22.07 -24.71 9.25
C SER A 709 23.43 -24.00 9.18
N ALA A 710 24.50 -24.77 9.02
CA ALA A 710 25.87 -24.23 8.87
C ALA A 710 26.01 -23.38 7.60
N SER A 711 25.39 -23.81 6.48
CA SER A 711 25.38 -23.04 5.23
C SER A 711 24.66 -21.69 5.39
N MET A 712 23.48 -21.67 6.03
CA MET A 712 22.73 -20.43 6.28
C MET A 712 23.51 -19.47 7.19
N LEU A 713 24.11 -19.98 8.26
CA LEU A 713 24.95 -19.17 9.17
C LEU A 713 26.20 -18.62 8.45
N SER A 714 26.80 -19.42 7.57
CA SER A 714 27.90 -18.96 6.72
C SER A 714 27.45 -17.87 5.74
N ALA A 715 26.30 -18.04 5.11
CA ALA A 715 25.70 -17.01 4.22
C ALA A 715 25.46 -15.69 4.97
N TYR A 716 24.95 -15.75 6.21
CA TYR A 716 24.79 -14.57 7.07
C TYR A 716 26.11 -13.87 7.37
N LYS A 717 27.12 -14.61 7.83
CA LYS A 717 28.44 -14.06 8.22
C LYS A 717 29.21 -13.45 7.05
N ASN A 718 28.99 -13.94 5.82
CA ASN A 718 29.67 -13.48 4.61
C ASN A 718 28.83 -12.46 3.81
N ALA A 719 27.63 -12.13 4.26
CA ALA A 719 26.77 -11.15 3.60
C ALA A 719 27.45 -9.76 3.58
N LYS A 720 27.45 -9.12 2.41
CA LYS A 720 28.08 -7.81 2.21
C LYS A 720 27.04 -6.67 2.12
N ASN A 721 25.77 -6.99 2.02
CA ASN A 721 24.66 -6.04 1.92
C ASN A 721 23.45 -6.53 2.71
N MET A 722 22.49 -5.65 2.95
CA MET A 722 21.29 -5.97 3.77
C MET A 722 20.37 -7.00 3.10
N THR A 723 20.27 -7.02 1.77
CA THR A 723 19.44 -8.02 1.04
C THR A 723 19.95 -9.44 1.31
N ASP A 724 21.24 -9.66 1.19
CA ASP A 724 21.87 -10.97 1.47
C ASP A 724 21.78 -11.32 2.95
N THR A 725 21.97 -10.34 3.85
CA THR A 725 21.83 -10.52 5.30
C THR A 725 20.44 -11.01 5.69
N VAL A 726 19.40 -10.30 5.24
CA VAL A 726 18.00 -10.64 5.55
C VAL A 726 17.58 -11.96 4.89
N SER A 727 18.07 -12.25 3.69
CA SER A 727 17.81 -13.55 3.02
C SER A 727 18.38 -14.73 3.81
N ALA A 728 19.60 -14.60 4.34
CA ALA A 728 20.22 -15.63 5.17
C ALA A 728 19.52 -15.79 6.53
N LEU A 729 19.14 -14.67 7.20
CA LEU A 729 18.33 -14.70 8.42
C LEU A 729 16.97 -15.38 8.17
N SER A 730 16.31 -15.08 7.05
CA SER A 730 15.05 -15.73 6.68
C SER A 730 15.22 -17.23 6.44
N GLY A 731 16.37 -17.66 5.86
CA GLY A 731 16.72 -19.06 5.73
C GLY A 731 16.85 -19.76 7.10
N LEU A 732 17.47 -19.08 8.10
CA LEU A 732 17.56 -19.58 9.47
C LEU A 732 16.21 -19.67 10.20
N CYS A 733 15.18 -18.95 9.76
CA CYS A 733 13.81 -19.08 10.24
C CYS A 733 13.05 -20.26 9.60
N GLY A 734 13.61 -20.92 8.60
CA GLY A 734 12.93 -21.93 7.80
C GLY A 734 12.69 -23.27 8.53
N HIS A 735 13.48 -23.61 9.55
CA HIS A 735 13.39 -24.89 10.24
C HIS A 735 13.72 -24.80 11.74
N LYS A 736 13.01 -25.62 12.54
CA LYS A 736 13.17 -25.67 14.01
C LYS A 736 14.57 -26.13 14.47
N ASP A 737 15.26 -26.93 13.68
CA ASP A 737 16.60 -27.46 14.01
C ASP A 737 17.68 -26.38 14.07
N TYR A 738 17.39 -25.19 13.53
CA TYR A 738 18.37 -24.11 13.45
C TYR A 738 18.39 -23.18 14.68
N ALA A 739 17.74 -23.56 15.78
CA ALA A 739 17.51 -22.71 16.95
C ALA A 739 18.80 -22.01 17.46
N THR A 740 19.93 -22.75 17.58
CA THR A 740 21.21 -22.20 18.03
C THR A 740 21.80 -21.21 17.00
N ALA A 741 21.90 -21.60 15.74
CA ALA A 741 22.43 -20.75 14.68
C ALA A 741 21.56 -19.51 14.45
N LYS A 742 20.22 -19.68 14.54
CA LYS A 742 19.26 -18.57 14.49
C LYS A 742 19.51 -17.59 15.62
N LYS A 743 19.59 -18.07 16.86
CA LYS A 743 19.85 -17.22 18.02
C LYS A 743 21.15 -16.43 17.87
N ASP A 744 22.24 -17.10 17.52
CA ASP A 744 23.55 -16.46 17.36
C ASP A 744 23.52 -15.35 16.30
N ALA A 745 22.84 -15.60 15.16
CA ALA A 745 22.73 -14.61 14.08
C ALA A 745 21.84 -13.43 14.46
N PHE A 746 20.73 -13.67 15.16
CA PHE A 746 19.83 -12.60 15.60
C PHE A 746 20.41 -11.75 16.73
N ASP A 747 21.17 -12.35 17.64
CA ASP A 747 21.86 -11.63 18.70
C ASP A 747 22.98 -10.72 18.11
N ASP A 748 23.75 -11.24 17.15
CA ASP A 748 24.77 -10.47 16.42
C ASP A 748 24.13 -9.32 15.61
N PHE A 749 23.04 -9.59 14.90
CA PHE A 749 22.30 -8.57 14.14
C PHE A 749 21.76 -7.47 15.06
N LEU A 750 21.15 -7.83 16.18
CA LEU A 750 20.68 -6.85 17.17
C LEU A 750 21.82 -6.02 17.73
N GLN A 751 22.92 -6.64 18.13
CA GLN A 751 24.08 -5.92 18.68
C GLN A 751 24.64 -4.89 17.70
N LYS A 752 24.62 -5.20 16.38
CA LYS A 752 25.06 -4.27 15.33
C LYS A 752 24.07 -3.12 15.14
N TRP A 753 22.75 -3.36 15.24
CA TRP A 753 21.72 -2.46 14.70
C TRP A 753 20.74 -1.91 15.75
N LYS A 754 20.89 -2.20 17.04
CA LYS A 754 19.94 -1.78 18.08
C LYS A 754 19.73 -0.26 18.16
N ASP A 755 20.73 0.54 17.77
CA ASP A 755 20.69 2.01 17.80
C ASP A 755 20.18 2.64 16.49
N ASP A 756 19.91 1.80 15.48
CA ASP A 756 19.28 2.24 14.22
C ASP A 756 17.77 2.02 14.27
N ASN A 757 16.99 3.10 14.21
CA ASN A 757 15.53 3.04 14.34
C ASN A 757 14.86 2.20 13.22
N ASN A 758 15.39 2.19 12.01
CA ASN A 758 14.78 1.50 10.88
C ASN A 758 15.20 0.03 10.80
N VAL A 759 16.50 -0.25 10.98
CA VAL A 759 17.01 -1.63 10.92
C VAL A 759 16.54 -2.45 12.12
N SER A 760 16.45 -1.85 13.33
CA SER A 760 15.89 -2.51 14.50
C SER A 760 14.41 -2.92 14.32
N CYS A 761 13.65 -2.22 13.48
CA CYS A 761 12.30 -2.63 13.09
C CYS A 761 12.29 -3.94 12.28
N THR A 762 13.32 -4.19 11.44
CA THR A 762 13.46 -5.47 10.74
C THR A 762 13.69 -6.61 11.73
N TRP A 763 14.58 -6.42 12.71
CA TRP A 763 14.79 -7.38 13.78
C TRP A 763 13.51 -7.67 14.57
N LEU A 764 12.82 -6.62 15.05
CA LEU A 764 11.55 -6.74 15.81
C LEU A 764 10.52 -7.57 15.05
N ARG A 765 10.36 -7.33 13.75
CA ARG A 765 9.40 -8.04 12.91
C ARG A 765 9.76 -9.52 12.76
N MET A 766 11.04 -9.82 12.54
CA MET A 766 11.49 -11.19 12.34
C MET A 766 11.39 -12.01 13.63
N VAL A 767 11.84 -11.46 14.78
CA VAL A 767 11.74 -12.19 16.07
C VAL A 767 10.30 -12.38 16.50
N ALA A 768 9.42 -11.41 16.29
CA ALA A 768 7.99 -11.53 16.59
C ALA A 768 7.31 -12.62 15.74
N GLY A 769 7.67 -12.74 14.45
CA GLY A 769 7.20 -13.81 13.56
C GLY A 769 7.64 -15.22 13.99
N GLU A 770 8.71 -15.31 14.78
CA GLU A 770 9.31 -16.55 15.26
C GLU A 770 9.13 -16.79 16.77
N ALA A 771 8.42 -15.90 17.50
CA ALA A 771 8.24 -15.97 18.93
C ALA A 771 7.48 -17.23 19.35
N GLY A 772 8.08 -18.01 20.23
CA GLY A 772 7.51 -19.22 20.84
C GLY A 772 7.08 -20.29 19.84
N LYS A 773 6.51 -21.39 20.38
CA LYS A 773 5.97 -22.50 19.58
C LYS A 773 4.44 -22.55 19.57
N GLY A 774 3.81 -21.40 19.81
CA GLY A 774 2.37 -21.25 19.93
C GLY A 774 1.88 -21.05 21.37
N GLY A 775 0.66 -20.50 21.52
CA GLY A 775 -0.02 -20.31 22.79
C GLY A 775 0.68 -19.35 23.75
N SER A 776 0.60 -19.68 25.05
CA SER A 776 1.13 -18.84 26.13
C SER A 776 2.65 -18.60 26.07
N ASP A 777 3.41 -19.51 25.45
CA ASP A 777 4.87 -19.35 25.29
C ASP A 777 5.20 -18.21 24.34
N ALA A 778 4.51 -18.14 23.18
CA ALA A 778 4.67 -17.03 22.24
C ALA A 778 4.30 -15.68 22.88
N VAL A 779 3.21 -15.63 23.67
CA VAL A 779 2.80 -14.40 24.37
C VAL A 779 3.82 -13.99 25.43
N THR A 780 4.43 -14.95 26.13
CA THR A 780 5.49 -14.66 27.12
C THR A 780 6.69 -14.01 26.44
N GLU A 781 7.17 -14.59 25.34
CA GLU A 781 8.29 -14.04 24.57
C GLU A 781 7.95 -12.65 23.99
N MET A 782 6.71 -12.45 23.51
CA MET A 782 6.27 -11.14 23.05
C MET A 782 6.31 -10.07 24.15
N LYS A 783 5.90 -10.40 25.38
CA LYS A 783 5.98 -9.50 26.53
C LYS A 783 7.44 -9.18 26.91
N GLU A 784 8.33 -10.16 26.80
CA GLU A 784 9.77 -9.94 26.99
C GLU A 784 10.34 -8.99 25.94
N LEU A 785 9.98 -9.16 24.66
CA LEU A 785 10.38 -8.26 23.57
C LEU A 785 9.85 -6.84 23.78
N MET A 786 8.61 -6.67 24.25
CA MET A 786 8.04 -5.37 24.61
C MET A 786 8.77 -4.66 25.77
N ALA A 787 9.43 -5.42 26.65
CA ALA A 787 10.20 -4.89 27.76
C ALA A 787 11.64 -4.49 27.37
N THR A 788 12.08 -4.78 26.16
CA THR A 788 13.44 -4.42 25.69
C THR A 788 13.57 -2.92 25.40
N GLU A 789 14.77 -2.39 25.51
CA GLU A 789 15.07 -0.97 25.17
C GLU A 789 14.91 -0.65 23.67
N VAL A 790 14.84 -1.68 22.81
CA VAL A 790 14.66 -1.54 21.36
C VAL A 790 13.22 -1.19 21.01
N TYR A 791 12.25 -1.68 21.81
CA TYR A 791 10.83 -1.42 21.56
C TYR A 791 10.39 -0.10 22.23
N ASP A 792 9.63 0.69 21.48
CA ASP A 792 8.96 1.90 21.96
C ASP A 792 7.52 1.92 21.43
N ALA A 793 6.54 1.80 22.32
CA ALA A 793 5.13 1.80 21.99
C ALA A 793 4.62 3.13 21.38
N LYS A 794 5.36 4.23 21.56
CA LYS A 794 5.01 5.55 20.98
C LYS A 794 5.50 5.72 19.55
N ASN A 795 6.49 4.91 19.13
CA ASN A 795 6.97 4.92 17.76
C ASN A 795 6.14 3.96 16.89
N PRO A 796 5.36 4.44 15.90
CA PRO A 796 4.51 3.59 15.09
C PRO A 796 5.26 2.51 14.32
N ASN A 797 6.49 2.77 13.86
CA ASN A 797 7.29 1.79 13.11
C ASN A 797 7.66 0.58 13.98
N LYS A 798 8.07 0.82 15.22
CA LYS A 798 8.40 -0.24 16.19
C LYS A 798 7.16 -1.00 16.63
N PHE A 799 6.06 -0.29 16.87
CA PHE A 799 4.75 -0.88 17.18
C PHE A 799 4.27 -1.82 16.07
N TYR A 800 4.20 -1.35 14.83
CA TYR A 800 3.79 -2.19 13.71
C TYR A 800 4.77 -3.33 13.42
N SER A 801 6.05 -3.13 13.64
CA SER A 801 7.06 -4.18 13.42
C SER A 801 6.90 -5.32 14.43
N LEU A 802 6.74 -5.03 15.70
CA LEU A 802 6.60 -6.05 16.74
C LEU A 802 5.20 -6.68 16.73
N ILE A 803 4.16 -5.88 16.91
CA ILE A 803 2.79 -6.39 17.07
C ILE A 803 2.24 -6.91 15.73
N GLY A 804 2.49 -6.19 14.62
CA GLY A 804 2.14 -6.65 13.28
C GLY A 804 2.95 -7.87 12.83
N GLY A 805 4.22 -7.96 13.23
CA GLY A 805 5.06 -9.15 13.04
C GLY A 805 4.49 -10.38 13.71
N PHE A 806 3.95 -10.23 14.93
CA PHE A 806 3.26 -11.31 15.64
C PHE A 806 1.89 -11.64 15.01
N ALA A 807 1.01 -10.66 14.88
CA ALA A 807 -0.37 -10.90 14.44
C ALA A 807 -0.48 -11.33 12.95
N GLY A 808 0.47 -10.91 12.11
CA GLY A 808 0.50 -11.25 10.68
C GLY A 808 1.52 -12.32 10.29
N GLY A 809 2.61 -12.48 11.04
CA GLY A 809 3.71 -13.38 10.73
C GLY A 809 3.72 -14.67 11.57
N ASN A 810 3.34 -14.60 12.84
CA ASN A 810 3.33 -15.75 13.75
C ASN A 810 1.96 -16.43 13.78
N VAL A 811 1.66 -17.22 12.74
CA VAL A 811 0.34 -17.86 12.60
C VAL A 811 0.06 -18.82 13.76
N GLU A 812 1.05 -19.60 14.22
CA GLU A 812 0.88 -20.55 15.31
C GLU A 812 0.68 -19.88 16.67
N GLY A 813 1.34 -18.75 16.91
CA GLY A 813 1.19 -17.97 18.14
C GLY A 813 -0.11 -17.15 18.16
N PHE A 814 -0.38 -16.40 17.12
CA PHE A 814 -1.58 -15.55 17.05
C PHE A 814 -2.87 -16.39 17.03
N HIS A 815 -2.92 -17.47 16.22
CA HIS A 815 -4.07 -18.36 16.09
C HIS A 815 -4.02 -19.58 17.02
N ALA A 816 -3.31 -19.50 18.14
CA ALA A 816 -3.23 -20.57 19.10
C ALA A 816 -4.62 -20.99 19.60
N ALA A 817 -4.81 -22.31 19.79
CA ALA A 817 -6.11 -22.88 20.12
C ALA A 817 -6.63 -22.52 21.53
N ASP A 818 -5.76 -22.01 22.42
CA ASP A 818 -6.10 -21.49 23.75
C ASP A 818 -6.60 -20.04 23.75
N GLY A 819 -6.48 -19.31 22.59
CA GLY A 819 -6.90 -17.94 22.43
C GLY A 819 -5.95 -16.88 23.00
N SER A 820 -4.82 -17.28 23.58
CA SER A 820 -3.86 -16.37 24.24
C SER A 820 -3.31 -15.30 23.29
N GLY A 821 -3.09 -15.63 22.01
CA GLY A 821 -2.64 -14.67 21.00
C GLY A 821 -3.67 -13.55 20.73
N TYR A 822 -4.95 -13.91 20.71
CA TYR A 822 -6.04 -12.93 20.50
C TYR A 822 -6.20 -12.01 21.71
N GLU A 823 -6.16 -12.58 22.92
CA GLU A 823 -6.23 -11.83 24.18
C GLU A 823 -5.07 -10.83 24.28
N PHE A 824 -3.85 -11.28 24.01
CA PHE A 824 -2.65 -10.43 24.03
C PHE A 824 -2.78 -9.25 23.08
N VAL A 825 -3.17 -9.47 21.81
CA VAL A 825 -3.30 -8.37 20.85
C VAL A 825 -4.44 -7.42 21.26
N ALA A 826 -5.56 -7.94 21.77
CA ALA A 826 -6.65 -7.10 22.28
C ALA A 826 -6.20 -6.20 23.44
N ASP A 827 -5.37 -6.70 24.40
CA ASP A 827 -4.79 -5.90 25.49
C ASP A 827 -3.86 -4.80 24.95
N VAL A 828 -3.07 -5.14 23.93
CA VAL A 828 -2.18 -4.17 23.27
C VAL A 828 -2.99 -3.08 22.58
N LEU A 829 -4.10 -3.42 21.89
CA LEU A 829 -4.99 -2.44 21.27
C LEU A 829 -5.52 -1.43 22.29
N LEU A 830 -6.01 -1.90 23.45
CA LEU A 830 -6.52 -1.03 24.52
C LEU A 830 -5.44 -0.07 25.06
N SER A 831 -4.24 -0.58 25.29
CA SER A 831 -3.15 0.26 25.81
C SER A 831 -2.67 1.28 24.77
N THR A 832 -2.65 0.93 23.50
CA THR A 832 -2.21 1.81 22.40
C THR A 832 -3.28 2.84 22.05
N ASP A 833 -4.57 2.50 22.19
CA ASP A 833 -5.69 3.42 21.88
C ASP A 833 -5.64 4.71 22.72
N ALA A 834 -5.15 4.61 23.96
CA ALA A 834 -4.94 5.77 24.83
C ALA A 834 -3.73 6.65 24.44
N ILE A 835 -2.82 6.15 23.57
CA ILE A 835 -1.59 6.84 23.15
C ILE A 835 -1.75 7.37 21.73
N ASN A 836 -2.17 6.50 20.82
CA ASN A 836 -2.30 6.76 19.40
C ASN A 836 -3.50 5.95 18.82
N PRO A 837 -4.70 6.55 18.80
CA PRO A 837 -5.92 5.90 18.29
C PRO A 837 -5.81 5.39 16.86
N GLN A 838 -5.11 6.11 15.99
CA GLN A 838 -4.91 5.72 14.60
C GLN A 838 -4.04 4.46 14.47
N ALA A 839 -2.99 4.35 15.26
CA ALA A 839 -2.15 3.15 15.28
C ALA A 839 -2.92 1.93 15.82
N SER A 840 -3.70 2.12 16.88
CA SER A 840 -4.52 1.05 17.46
C SER A 840 -5.58 0.56 16.49
N SER A 841 -6.35 1.45 15.85
CA SER A 841 -7.41 1.07 14.90
C SER A 841 -6.87 0.28 13.70
N ARG A 842 -5.72 0.67 13.15
CA ARG A 842 -5.06 -0.06 12.06
C ARG A 842 -4.62 -1.46 12.48
N MET A 843 -4.11 -1.63 13.70
CA MET A 843 -3.68 -2.92 14.22
C MET A 843 -4.85 -3.86 14.54
N ALA A 844 -6.09 -3.37 14.58
CA ALA A 844 -7.28 -4.20 14.78
C ALA A 844 -7.70 -5.02 13.55
N ALA A 845 -7.10 -4.76 12.36
CA ALA A 845 -7.42 -5.46 11.10
C ALA A 845 -7.45 -7.00 11.19
N PRO A 846 -6.55 -7.71 11.93
CA PRO A 846 -6.62 -9.17 12.07
C PRO A 846 -7.95 -9.68 12.66
N PHE A 847 -8.60 -8.90 13.54
CA PHE A 847 -9.89 -9.28 14.13
C PHE A 847 -11.05 -9.21 13.15
N THR A 848 -10.95 -8.48 12.05
CA THR A 848 -12.02 -8.33 11.06
C THR A 848 -12.26 -9.60 10.24
N LYS A 849 -11.28 -10.52 10.22
CA LYS A 849 -11.28 -11.75 9.41
C LYS A 849 -11.83 -12.98 10.17
N TRP A 850 -12.33 -12.84 11.38
CA TRP A 850 -12.66 -13.93 12.27
C TRP A 850 -13.66 -14.95 11.70
N ARG A 851 -14.58 -14.53 10.83
CA ARG A 851 -15.56 -15.41 10.20
C ARG A 851 -15.00 -16.41 9.19
N LEU A 852 -13.77 -16.22 8.76
CA LEU A 852 -13.09 -17.15 7.85
C LEU A 852 -12.66 -18.44 8.56
N TYR A 853 -12.43 -18.36 9.88
CA TYR A 853 -11.81 -19.42 10.66
C TYR A 853 -12.80 -20.49 11.13
N ASP A 854 -12.28 -21.54 11.75
CA ASP A 854 -13.07 -22.60 12.41
C ASP A 854 -13.90 -22.05 13.59
N GLU A 855 -14.97 -22.78 13.99
CA GLU A 855 -15.92 -22.34 15.03
C GLU A 855 -15.25 -21.99 16.37
N LYS A 856 -14.21 -22.73 16.76
CA LYS A 856 -13.47 -22.49 18.01
C LYS A 856 -12.82 -21.12 17.99
N ARG A 857 -12.06 -20.80 16.93
CA ARG A 857 -11.40 -19.52 16.76
C ARG A 857 -12.37 -18.36 16.57
N GLN A 858 -13.47 -18.61 15.85
CA GLN A 858 -14.57 -17.65 15.76
C GLN A 858 -15.08 -17.25 17.15
N GLY A 859 -15.36 -18.23 18.01
CA GLY A 859 -15.83 -17.96 19.39
C GLY A 859 -14.83 -17.17 20.23
N LEU A 860 -13.53 -17.53 20.14
CA LEU A 860 -12.45 -16.86 20.87
C LEU A 860 -12.29 -15.41 20.43
N ILE A 861 -12.25 -15.12 19.14
CA ILE A 861 -12.10 -13.76 18.62
C ILE A 861 -13.34 -12.92 18.92
N LYS A 862 -14.55 -13.49 18.74
CA LYS A 862 -15.80 -12.80 19.08
C LYS A 862 -15.83 -12.39 20.54
N GLY A 863 -15.38 -13.25 21.46
CA GLY A 863 -15.25 -12.92 22.88
C GLY A 863 -14.31 -11.73 23.12
N GLN A 864 -13.20 -11.59 22.38
CA GLN A 864 -12.33 -10.43 22.49
C GLN A 864 -12.97 -9.16 21.90
N LEU A 865 -13.69 -9.26 20.79
CA LEU A 865 -14.45 -8.11 20.24
C LEU A 865 -15.49 -7.58 21.24
N GLU A 866 -16.23 -8.48 21.89
CA GLU A 866 -17.20 -8.14 22.95
C GLU A 866 -16.51 -7.49 24.16
N ARG A 867 -15.36 -8.02 24.57
CA ARG A 867 -14.55 -7.45 25.68
C ARG A 867 -14.07 -6.03 25.35
N LEU A 868 -13.58 -5.81 24.14
CA LEU A 868 -13.16 -4.49 23.66
C LEU A 868 -14.33 -3.49 23.65
N LEU A 869 -15.49 -3.87 23.11
CA LEU A 869 -16.68 -3.02 23.06
C LEU A 869 -17.25 -2.65 24.43
N ALA A 870 -16.95 -3.45 25.48
CA ALA A 870 -17.30 -3.15 26.85
C ALA A 870 -16.42 -2.05 27.49
N GLN A 871 -15.33 -1.62 26.83
CA GLN A 871 -14.45 -0.55 27.30
C GLN A 871 -14.77 0.78 26.62
N LYS A 872 -14.26 1.87 27.18
CA LYS A 872 -14.28 3.18 26.53
C LYS A 872 -13.17 3.21 25.48
N LEU A 873 -13.56 3.14 24.21
CA LEU A 873 -12.66 3.19 23.06
C LEU A 873 -12.66 4.59 22.43
N SER A 874 -11.57 4.93 21.73
CA SER A 874 -11.57 6.06 20.81
C SER A 874 -12.56 5.83 19.66
N PRO A 875 -13.07 6.85 18.97
CA PRO A 875 -13.90 6.68 17.79
C PRO A 875 -13.22 5.87 16.68
N ASN A 876 -11.90 6.03 16.50
CA ASN A 876 -11.11 5.27 15.52
C ASN A 876 -11.21 3.77 15.79
N LEU A 877 -10.85 3.32 16.98
CA LEU A 877 -10.87 1.90 17.33
C LEU A 877 -12.31 1.38 17.42
N TYR A 878 -13.24 2.15 18.00
CA TYR A 878 -14.64 1.78 18.11
C TYR A 878 -15.28 1.48 16.75
N GLU A 879 -15.02 2.31 15.74
CA GLU A 879 -15.55 2.11 14.39
C GLU A 879 -15.15 0.74 13.83
N ILE A 880 -13.86 0.40 13.92
CA ILE A 880 -13.33 -0.86 13.39
C ILE A 880 -13.89 -2.06 14.16
N ILE A 881 -13.81 -2.02 15.50
CA ILE A 881 -14.25 -3.14 16.35
C ILE A 881 -15.77 -3.36 16.26
N SER A 882 -16.55 -2.29 16.24
CA SER A 882 -18.02 -2.40 16.14
C SER A 882 -18.48 -2.95 14.78
N LYS A 883 -17.84 -2.56 13.69
CA LYS A 883 -18.09 -3.13 12.36
C LYS A 883 -17.67 -4.60 12.30
N ALA A 884 -16.48 -4.94 12.80
CA ALA A 884 -16.00 -6.32 12.86
C ALA A 884 -16.93 -7.24 13.65
N HIS A 885 -17.51 -6.76 14.75
CA HIS A 885 -18.44 -7.53 15.58
C HIS A 885 -19.80 -7.72 14.91
N LYS A 886 -20.37 -6.67 14.29
CA LYS A 886 -21.71 -6.69 13.66
C LYS A 886 -21.76 -7.50 12.36
N GLY A 887 -20.78 -7.33 11.51
CA GLY A 887 -20.70 -7.86 10.16
C GLY A 887 -20.43 -9.31 10.06
#